data_2ee2f99ce18eb00dd0c5d593bcb78245
#
_entry.id   2ee2f99ce18eb00dd0c5d593bcb78245
#
_cell.length_a   1.000
_cell.length_b   1.000
_cell.length_c   1.000
_cell.angle_alpha   90.00
_cell.angle_beta   90.00
_cell.angle_gamma   90.00
#
_symmetry.space_group_name_H-M   'P 1'
#
loop_
_entity.id
_entity.type
_entity.pdbx_description
1 polymer ?
#
loop_
_entity_poly.entity_id
_entity_poly.type
_entity_poly.pdbx_seq_one_letter_code
_entity_poly.pdbx_strand_id
1 'polypeptide(L)'
;MKQLYILLLALLTGTSASAQTELTTSEAKSLYKTVSKKRQSVHDPSVVYEPNSKRYYIFGSHRAQAYTTDLQNWTWFTSPWKVGNNNNASNESAFVTPKVTKVKKGGVEVDLPAFNAKEWAARTDASYDINGNMWAPDVIWNPVMQKWCQYLSVNGDKWHSSIILLTSDNIEGPYEYQAPVVISGFDNGSHSFKDTDVELVLGTMTTLPSRYNTWVNTFILGMPNNIDPCVFYDEEGKLWMAYGSWSGGIFILELDEETGLRDYDVTYSVASGDPYFGKRIAGGYYVSGEGAYIEYIGGYYYLFMSYGFLDQKGGYEMRVFRSKKPDGPYTDGGTRSAVFPSYSLNYGPNATARGEKLMGPYSHWGYMSLGERSQGHNSVIAAPDDRTYLIYHTRFCNDNKDDNEGHQVRVHQLFQNKNGWLVASPFEYNGETITNTDIATKQPFTTDEIAGTYQLLVHKIPNNHSNLEQVEPVTVSLNADGTITGSKTGTWSIEEGTHYITLNMSNSIYYGVVYEETMDYTNMHAVAITAVSNGGVSVWAYKLHPKYELAYQVKTQKLPVSNNKNIKQNVDLYGSMPLYGDQTTLEWTSSNPAVINNYGKYYPLGLAEDTEVTLTARLNCGNYFWQEAYVVKALSEANAKNSNTTWADGMLAHYDFDDAELANKLNPSEKALLKKNGTAIAPTVDDTELLRNGNTVHLNFGANGKESYVAIPNPLKGKDLANGATISFFVKRTDDNLWDALFGMENNNQRLYMTGNLYVGFNNGSGNYIDINHPETVKTGKLMPGKWDMVTITFSRTVNSSSGGITIYVNGNKTTDKYKESLNGKEATTKQGFDYNLILDLMASSDELWLGKGSFWGSADVRLDDVMVYDRVLNLLDVMALQQMTDRSNIDGKTDGIAIMDNGKWIMDNGQWTDLQGRRVEKPTHGLYIRNGKKILVR
;
A
#
# COMPACT_ATOMS: atom_id res chain seq x y z
N MET A 1 14.51 57.22 25.73
CA MET A 1 14.82 55.87 26.33
C MET A 1 13.61 54.91 26.31
N LYS A 2 12.37 55.34 26.24
CA LYS A 2 11.23 54.36 26.15
C LYS A 2 10.99 53.80 24.72
N GLN A 3 11.50 54.39 23.67
CA GLN A 3 11.38 53.86 22.31
C GLN A 3 12.48 52.87 21.94
N LEU A 4 13.57 52.82 22.68
CA LEU A 4 14.66 51.85 22.47
C LEU A 4 14.37 50.46 23.13
N TYR A 5 13.49 50.41 24.14
CA TYR A 5 13.11 49.17 24.80
C TYR A 5 12.04 48.37 24.03
N ILE A 6 11.26 49.02 23.18
CA ILE A 6 10.24 48.34 22.35
C ILE A 6 10.88 47.70 21.12
N LEU A 7 12.03 48.18 20.65
CA LEU A 7 12.78 47.55 19.56
C LEU A 7 13.65 46.38 20.00
N LEU A 8 14.03 46.28 21.28
CA LEU A 8 14.83 45.19 21.82
C LEU A 8 14.01 43.98 22.31
N LEU A 9 12.70 44.17 22.56
CA LEU A 9 11.78 43.07 22.92
C LEU A 9 11.16 42.37 21.68
N ALA A 10 11.24 43.03 20.50
CA ALA A 10 10.83 42.39 19.24
C ALA A 10 11.89 41.50 18.60
N LEU A 11 13.10 41.46 19.19
CA LEU A 11 14.23 40.67 18.67
C LEU A 11 14.51 39.37 19.45
N LEU A 12 13.64 38.96 20.38
CA LEU A 12 13.85 37.77 21.24
C LEU A 12 12.70 36.75 21.18
N THR A 13 11.77 36.88 20.24
CA THR A 13 10.82 35.80 19.90
C THR A 13 10.86 35.50 18.40
N GLY A 14 12.05 35.45 17.84
CA GLY A 14 12.27 34.91 16.51
C GLY A 14 12.29 33.41 16.61
N THR A 15 11.13 32.74 16.57
CA THR A 15 11.06 31.48 15.87
C THR A 15 11.47 31.80 14.46
N SER A 16 12.66 31.40 14.04
CA SER A 16 13.09 31.44 12.66
C SER A 16 12.11 30.57 11.87
N ALA A 17 11.08 31.21 11.29
CA ALA A 17 10.39 30.60 10.17
C ALA A 17 11.48 30.42 9.12
N SER A 18 11.98 29.22 8.93
CA SER A 18 12.89 28.92 7.83
C SER A 18 12.17 29.34 6.57
N ALA A 19 12.81 30.18 5.75
CA ALA A 19 12.21 30.64 4.51
C ALA A 19 11.88 29.41 3.66
N GLN A 20 10.60 29.22 3.32
CA GLN A 20 10.19 28.11 2.43
C GLN A 20 10.85 28.31 1.07
N THR A 21 11.31 27.21 0.49
CA THR A 21 11.93 27.17 -0.84
C THR A 21 10.87 26.92 -1.90
N GLU A 22 10.77 27.81 -2.87
CA GLU A 22 9.89 27.61 -4.02
C GLU A 22 10.43 26.53 -4.94
N LEU A 23 9.55 25.61 -5.36
CA LEU A 23 9.81 24.61 -6.37
C LEU A 23 9.02 25.00 -7.62
N THR A 24 9.70 25.38 -8.67
CA THR A 24 9.06 25.72 -9.95
C THR A 24 8.41 24.49 -10.58
N THR A 25 7.42 24.69 -11.44
CA THR A 25 6.77 23.60 -12.21
C THR A 25 7.80 22.78 -13.01
N SER A 26 8.83 23.42 -13.57
CA SER A 26 9.89 22.74 -14.31
C SER A 26 10.77 21.87 -13.42
N GLU A 27 11.18 22.39 -12.27
CA GLU A 27 11.95 21.63 -11.27
C GLU A 27 11.15 20.45 -10.73
N ALA A 28 9.89 20.67 -10.33
CA ALA A 28 8.99 19.61 -9.85
C ALA A 28 8.86 18.48 -10.89
N LYS A 29 8.60 18.82 -12.16
CA LYS A 29 8.50 17.83 -13.24
C LYS A 29 9.82 17.09 -13.50
N SER A 30 10.96 17.70 -13.23
CA SER A 30 12.28 17.07 -13.38
C SER A 30 12.60 16.10 -12.24
N LEU A 31 12.13 16.40 -11.03
CA LEU A 31 12.34 15.57 -9.84
C LEU A 31 11.55 14.27 -9.87
N TYR A 32 10.35 14.26 -10.44
CA TYR A 32 9.56 13.05 -10.58
C TYR A 32 9.68 12.43 -11.95
N LYS A 33 10.32 11.28 -12.02
CA LYS A 33 10.43 10.46 -13.23
C LYS A 33 10.02 9.02 -12.89
N THR A 34 9.37 8.36 -13.82
CA THR A 34 9.20 6.92 -13.77
C THR A 34 10.48 6.23 -14.20
N VAL A 35 10.87 5.20 -13.47
CA VAL A 35 12.03 4.37 -13.73
C VAL A 35 11.55 2.95 -13.99
N SER A 36 12.07 2.30 -15.00
CA SER A 36 11.83 0.89 -15.28
C SER A 36 13.15 0.11 -15.18
N LYS A 37 13.07 -1.10 -14.63
CA LYS A 37 14.20 -2.03 -14.53
C LYS A 37 14.00 -3.17 -15.51
N LYS A 38 15.09 -3.66 -16.07
CA LYS A 38 15.07 -4.83 -16.94
C LYS A 38 15.40 -6.07 -16.11
N ARG A 39 14.37 -6.60 -15.43
CA ARG A 39 14.47 -7.85 -14.69
C ARG A 39 14.49 -9.04 -15.63
N GLN A 40 15.00 -10.16 -15.17
CA GLN A 40 14.98 -11.44 -15.87
C GLN A 40 14.22 -12.48 -15.04
N SER A 41 13.68 -13.47 -15.74
CA SER A 41 13.02 -14.63 -15.14
C SER A 41 14.06 -15.71 -14.87
N VAL A 42 14.75 -15.59 -13.74
CA VAL A 42 15.69 -16.60 -13.25
C VAL A 42 15.15 -17.17 -11.95
N HIS A 43 14.88 -18.49 -11.95
CA HIS A 43 14.42 -19.21 -10.78
C HIS A 43 15.63 -19.69 -9.98
N ASP A 44 15.56 -19.67 -8.64
CA ASP A 44 16.63 -20.11 -7.74
C ASP A 44 17.98 -19.41 -8.03
N PRO A 45 18.05 -18.07 -8.04
CA PRO A 45 19.23 -17.35 -8.49
C PRO A 45 20.39 -17.48 -7.48
N SER A 46 21.50 -18.07 -7.90
CA SER A 46 22.80 -17.98 -7.21
C SER A 46 23.64 -16.86 -7.81
N VAL A 47 24.11 -15.92 -6.98
CA VAL A 47 24.85 -14.72 -7.39
C VAL A 47 26.35 -14.90 -7.20
N VAL A 48 27.12 -14.39 -8.16
CA VAL A 48 28.58 -14.26 -8.05
C VAL A 48 29.07 -12.97 -8.73
N TYR A 49 30.09 -12.36 -8.15
CA TYR A 49 30.76 -11.18 -8.73
C TYR A 49 32.02 -11.59 -9.47
N GLU A 50 32.16 -11.18 -10.72
CA GLU A 50 33.38 -11.39 -11.52
C GLU A 50 34.17 -10.08 -11.60
N PRO A 51 35.36 -10.00 -10.94
CA PRO A 51 36.06 -8.74 -10.74
C PRO A 51 36.71 -8.14 -12.01
N ASN A 52 37.05 -8.97 -13.00
CA ASN A 52 37.69 -8.46 -14.23
C ASN A 52 36.67 -7.72 -15.12
N SER A 53 35.51 -8.26 -15.31
CA SER A 53 34.41 -7.61 -16.06
C SER A 53 33.60 -6.64 -15.20
N LYS A 54 33.76 -6.67 -13.88
CA LYS A 54 32.98 -5.93 -12.90
C LYS A 54 31.47 -6.20 -13.04
N ARG A 55 31.10 -7.46 -13.26
CA ARG A 55 29.74 -7.91 -13.45
C ARG A 55 29.30 -8.81 -12.30
N TYR A 56 28.02 -8.68 -11.96
CA TYR A 56 27.33 -9.69 -11.17
C TYR A 56 26.64 -10.66 -12.13
N TYR A 57 26.83 -11.94 -11.89
CA TYR A 57 26.22 -13.02 -12.64
C TYR A 57 25.22 -13.73 -11.73
N ILE A 58 24.11 -14.17 -12.28
CA ILE A 58 23.18 -15.08 -11.64
C ILE A 58 23.00 -16.35 -12.47
N PHE A 59 23.03 -17.47 -11.78
CA PHE A 59 22.80 -18.79 -12.35
C PHE A 59 21.58 -19.40 -11.65
N GLY A 60 20.64 -19.94 -12.40
CA GLY A 60 19.42 -20.51 -11.85
C GLY A 60 19.00 -21.81 -12.49
N SER A 61 17.89 -22.34 -12.01
CA SER A 61 17.28 -23.57 -12.51
C SER A 61 17.02 -23.52 -14.00
N HIS A 62 17.01 -24.69 -14.64
CA HIS A 62 16.72 -24.86 -16.08
C HIS A 62 17.67 -24.07 -16.99
N ARG A 63 18.91 -23.82 -16.54
CA ARG A 63 19.93 -23.04 -17.26
C ARG A 63 19.52 -21.57 -17.46
N ALA A 64 18.64 -21.04 -16.64
CA ALA A 64 18.34 -19.63 -16.63
C ALA A 64 19.54 -18.85 -16.06
N GLN A 65 20.11 -17.93 -16.83
CA GLN A 65 21.33 -17.22 -16.44
C GLN A 65 21.28 -15.77 -16.94
N ALA A 66 21.75 -14.85 -16.13
CA ALA A 66 21.84 -13.45 -16.52
C ALA A 66 23.03 -12.75 -15.84
N TYR A 67 23.45 -11.63 -16.39
CA TYR A 67 24.46 -10.76 -15.77
C TYR A 67 24.02 -9.29 -15.79
N THR A 68 24.62 -8.52 -14.89
CA THR A 68 24.41 -7.08 -14.79
C THR A 68 25.67 -6.36 -14.30
N THR A 69 25.76 -5.05 -14.55
CA THR A 69 26.78 -4.18 -13.96
C THR A 69 26.20 -3.24 -12.89
N ASP A 70 24.88 -3.18 -12.76
CA ASP A 70 24.18 -2.21 -11.93
C ASP A 70 23.13 -2.84 -10.97
N LEU A 71 22.99 -4.17 -10.99
CA LEU A 71 22.00 -4.93 -10.21
C LEU A 71 20.53 -4.56 -10.50
N GLN A 72 20.28 -3.80 -11.56
CA GLN A 72 18.97 -3.30 -11.95
C GLN A 72 18.57 -3.79 -13.35
N ASN A 73 19.54 -3.85 -14.27
CA ASN A 73 19.33 -4.17 -15.68
C ASN A 73 20.10 -5.43 -16.07
N TRP A 74 19.38 -6.52 -16.19
CA TRP A 74 19.92 -7.84 -16.43
C TRP A 74 19.96 -8.19 -17.91
N THR A 75 21.03 -8.83 -18.32
CA THR A 75 21.23 -9.33 -19.68
C THR A 75 21.30 -10.86 -19.64
N TRP A 76 20.45 -11.50 -20.41
CA TRP A 76 20.39 -12.95 -20.51
C TRP A 76 21.62 -13.51 -21.24
N PHE A 77 22.11 -14.69 -20.76
CA PHE A 77 23.09 -15.53 -21.46
C PHE A 77 22.81 -17.00 -21.12
N THR A 78 23.50 -17.91 -21.77
CA THR A 78 23.46 -19.35 -21.45
C THR A 78 24.84 -19.93 -21.64
N SER A 79 25.41 -20.50 -20.58
CA SER A 79 26.72 -21.17 -20.62
C SER A 79 26.65 -22.47 -21.41
N PRO A 80 27.53 -22.67 -22.40
CA PRO A 80 27.66 -23.99 -23.06
C PRO A 80 28.40 -24.97 -22.15
N TRP A 81 28.27 -26.26 -22.49
CA TRP A 81 29.05 -27.33 -21.90
C TRP A 81 30.14 -27.81 -22.85
N LYS A 82 31.16 -28.44 -22.25
CA LYS A 82 32.23 -29.09 -22.99
C LYS A 82 32.08 -30.58 -22.87
N VAL A 83 32.10 -31.28 -24.02
CA VAL A 83 32.05 -32.75 -24.11
C VAL A 83 33.15 -33.15 -25.10
N GLY A 84 34.24 -33.75 -24.61
CA GLY A 84 35.42 -34.05 -25.43
C GLY A 84 35.98 -32.81 -26.13
N ASN A 85 35.97 -32.79 -27.46
CA ASN A 85 36.40 -31.60 -28.26
C ASN A 85 35.25 -30.61 -28.61
N ASN A 86 34.04 -30.93 -28.20
CA ASN A 86 32.91 -30.03 -28.43
C ASN A 86 32.75 -29.04 -27.27
N ASN A 87 33.02 -27.77 -27.51
CA ASN A 87 32.93 -26.68 -26.53
C ASN A 87 31.55 -25.99 -26.53
N ASN A 88 30.59 -26.50 -27.26
CA ASN A 88 29.27 -25.89 -27.41
C ASN A 88 28.14 -26.92 -27.28
N ALA A 89 28.34 -27.90 -26.41
CA ALA A 89 27.31 -28.89 -26.09
C ALA A 89 26.20 -28.22 -25.26
N SER A 90 24.96 -28.66 -25.53
CA SER A 90 23.77 -28.17 -24.80
C SER A 90 22.83 -29.28 -24.37
N ASN A 91 23.27 -30.53 -24.53
CA ASN A 91 22.47 -31.72 -24.27
C ASN A 91 23.04 -32.59 -23.13
N GLU A 92 22.29 -33.55 -22.73
CA GLU A 92 22.55 -34.46 -21.62
C GLU A 92 23.82 -35.31 -21.73
N SER A 93 24.46 -35.37 -22.90
CA SER A 93 25.75 -36.08 -23.03
C SER A 93 26.85 -35.44 -22.17
N ALA A 94 26.63 -34.19 -21.72
CA ALA A 94 27.57 -33.51 -20.83
C ALA A 94 27.71 -34.19 -19.46
N PHE A 95 26.74 -34.93 -18.96
CA PHE A 95 26.75 -35.49 -17.60
C PHE A 95 26.86 -37.01 -17.55
N VAL A 96 27.32 -37.60 -18.65
CA VAL A 96 27.45 -39.08 -18.78
C VAL A 96 28.81 -39.56 -18.26
N THR A 97 29.89 -38.86 -18.57
CA THR A 97 31.24 -39.31 -18.26
C THR A 97 31.99 -38.25 -17.47
N PRO A 98 32.29 -38.52 -16.19
CA PRO A 98 33.11 -37.62 -15.39
C PRO A 98 34.56 -37.62 -15.87
N LYS A 99 35.24 -36.50 -15.68
CA LYS A 99 36.64 -36.34 -16.03
C LYS A 99 37.57 -36.78 -14.91
N VAL A 100 37.18 -36.57 -13.67
CA VAL A 100 37.93 -37.02 -12.50
C VAL A 100 37.59 -38.46 -12.21
N THR A 101 38.61 -39.34 -12.17
CA THR A 101 38.45 -40.80 -11.91
C THR A 101 39.19 -41.22 -10.64
N LYS A 102 39.87 -40.29 -9.97
CA LYS A 102 40.62 -40.56 -8.74
C LYS A 102 40.48 -39.37 -7.79
N VAL A 103 40.48 -39.66 -6.51
CA VAL A 103 40.49 -38.69 -5.41
C VAL A 103 41.53 -39.10 -4.37
N LYS A 104 41.93 -38.14 -3.52
CA LYS A 104 42.81 -38.39 -2.38
C LYS A 104 42.00 -38.88 -1.18
N LYS A 105 42.52 -39.93 -0.49
CA LYS A 105 42.02 -40.38 0.81
C LYS A 105 43.17 -40.91 1.64
N GLY A 106 43.35 -40.41 2.86
CA GLY A 106 44.48 -40.77 3.70
C GLY A 106 45.87 -40.50 3.07
N GLY A 107 45.95 -39.47 2.24
CA GLY A 107 47.16 -39.09 1.51
C GLY A 107 47.50 -39.98 0.30
N VAL A 108 46.64 -40.91 -0.09
CA VAL A 108 46.82 -41.76 -1.27
C VAL A 108 45.70 -41.53 -2.28
N GLU A 109 46.04 -41.74 -3.58
CA GLU A 109 45.03 -41.74 -4.64
C GLU A 109 44.21 -43.05 -4.59
N VAL A 110 42.89 -42.91 -4.62
CA VAL A 110 41.92 -43.99 -4.72
C VAL A 110 41.02 -43.78 -5.92
N ASP A 111 40.58 -44.87 -6.55
CA ASP A 111 39.67 -44.79 -7.70
C ASP A 111 38.29 -44.29 -7.25
N LEU A 112 37.77 -43.29 -7.98
CA LEU A 112 36.42 -42.78 -7.86
C LEU A 112 35.55 -43.50 -8.89
N PRO A 113 34.41 -44.12 -8.47
CA PRO A 113 33.50 -44.76 -9.41
C PRO A 113 33.04 -43.80 -10.50
N ALA A 114 33.01 -44.26 -11.74
CA ALA A 114 32.46 -43.48 -12.85
C ALA A 114 30.96 -43.31 -12.63
N PHE A 115 30.51 -42.04 -12.57
CA PHE A 115 29.12 -41.75 -12.26
C PHE A 115 28.43 -41.04 -13.42
N ASN A 116 27.40 -41.70 -13.98
CA ASN A 116 26.54 -41.13 -15.01
C ASN A 116 25.35 -40.43 -14.35
N ALA A 117 25.48 -39.11 -14.13
CA ALA A 117 24.48 -38.36 -13.41
C ALA A 117 23.13 -38.29 -14.16
N LYS A 118 23.16 -38.29 -15.51
CA LYS A 118 21.93 -38.37 -16.30
C LYS A 118 21.20 -39.68 -16.09
N GLU A 119 21.91 -40.80 -16.23
CA GLU A 119 21.30 -42.12 -16.06
C GLU A 119 20.80 -42.36 -14.65
N TRP A 120 21.55 -41.93 -13.63
CA TRP A 120 21.16 -42.02 -12.23
C TRP A 120 19.78 -41.41 -11.98
N ALA A 121 19.60 -40.18 -12.41
CA ALA A 121 18.33 -39.44 -12.26
C ALA A 121 17.19 -40.06 -13.08
N ALA A 122 17.51 -40.65 -14.26
CA ALA A 122 16.52 -41.15 -15.21
C ALA A 122 16.15 -42.64 -15.02
N ARG A 123 16.86 -43.42 -14.14
CA ARG A 123 16.72 -44.91 -14.07
C ARG A 123 15.29 -45.39 -13.86
N THR A 124 14.44 -44.64 -13.20
CA THR A 124 13.05 -45.04 -12.90
C THR A 124 12.02 -44.12 -13.49
N ASP A 125 12.42 -43.03 -14.10
CA ASP A 125 11.55 -42.04 -14.73
C ASP A 125 11.64 -42.12 -16.27
N ALA A 126 10.65 -42.75 -16.92
CA ALA A 126 10.62 -42.87 -18.38
C ALA A 126 10.36 -41.51 -19.11
N SER A 127 9.86 -40.51 -18.42
CA SER A 127 9.61 -39.17 -18.95
C SER A 127 10.68 -38.15 -18.55
N TYR A 128 11.82 -38.62 -18.02
CA TYR A 128 12.89 -37.76 -17.58
C TYR A 128 13.40 -36.83 -18.66
N ASP A 129 13.33 -35.52 -18.35
CA ASP A 129 13.91 -34.44 -19.14
C ASP A 129 15.04 -33.78 -18.34
N ILE A 130 16.26 -33.91 -18.84
CA ILE A 130 17.42 -33.34 -18.15
C ILE A 130 17.30 -31.83 -17.99
N ASN A 131 16.78 -31.10 -19.00
CA ASN A 131 16.65 -29.64 -18.91
C ASN A 131 15.64 -29.23 -17.84
N GLY A 132 14.54 -30.01 -17.71
CA GLY A 132 13.54 -29.80 -16.67
C GLY A 132 14.01 -30.24 -15.28
N ASN A 133 15.10 -30.98 -15.16
CA ASN A 133 15.59 -31.54 -13.88
C ASN A 133 16.96 -31.04 -13.44
N MET A 134 17.48 -29.98 -14.08
CA MET A 134 18.64 -29.22 -13.62
C MET A 134 18.19 -28.06 -12.78
N TRP A 135 18.42 -28.10 -11.48
CA TRP A 135 17.91 -27.17 -10.52
C TRP A 135 19.02 -26.47 -9.74
N ALA A 136 18.71 -25.28 -9.24
CA ALA A 136 19.43 -24.51 -8.24
C ALA A 136 20.96 -24.70 -8.28
N PRO A 137 21.68 -24.21 -9.29
CA PRO A 137 23.13 -24.26 -9.29
C PRO A 137 23.72 -23.24 -8.34
N ASP A 138 24.95 -23.48 -7.89
CA ASP A 138 25.78 -22.45 -7.29
C ASP A 138 27.11 -22.32 -8.03
N VAL A 139 27.68 -21.11 -8.12
CA VAL A 139 28.89 -20.83 -8.88
C VAL A 139 29.88 -20.02 -8.05
N ILE A 140 31.10 -20.55 -7.91
CA ILE A 140 32.17 -19.88 -7.17
C ILE A 140 33.50 -19.93 -7.93
N TRP A 141 34.32 -18.92 -7.74
CA TRP A 141 35.72 -18.99 -8.17
C TRP A 141 36.56 -19.80 -7.20
N ASN A 142 37.19 -20.87 -7.66
CA ASN A 142 38.15 -21.62 -6.85
C ASN A 142 39.56 -21.11 -7.13
N PRO A 143 40.21 -20.42 -6.17
CA PRO A 143 41.54 -19.82 -6.38
C PRO A 143 42.66 -20.86 -6.41
N VAL A 144 42.48 -22.08 -5.87
CA VAL A 144 43.45 -23.16 -5.90
C VAL A 144 43.45 -23.81 -7.28
N MET A 145 42.27 -24.15 -7.78
CA MET A 145 42.10 -24.74 -9.11
C MET A 145 42.28 -23.75 -10.24
N GLN A 146 42.19 -22.41 -9.96
CA GLN A 146 42.11 -21.36 -10.96
C GLN A 146 41.01 -21.60 -11.99
N LYS A 147 39.80 -21.97 -11.45
CA LYS A 147 38.63 -22.31 -12.24
C LYS A 147 37.35 -21.68 -11.62
N TRP A 148 36.42 -21.41 -12.47
CA TRP A 148 35.02 -21.25 -12.09
C TRP A 148 34.43 -22.63 -11.87
N CYS A 149 33.88 -22.86 -10.68
CA CYS A 149 33.26 -24.11 -10.25
C CYS A 149 31.76 -23.91 -10.18
N GLN A 150 31.01 -24.67 -10.97
CA GLN A 150 29.55 -24.69 -10.92
C GLN A 150 29.12 -26.02 -10.27
N TYR A 151 28.44 -25.94 -9.14
CA TYR A 151 27.81 -27.05 -8.45
C TYR A 151 26.35 -27.08 -8.91
N LEU A 152 25.94 -28.17 -9.56
CA LEU A 152 24.62 -28.26 -10.22
C LEU A 152 23.84 -29.43 -9.68
N SER A 153 22.58 -29.18 -9.31
CA SER A 153 21.65 -30.26 -8.95
C SER A 153 21.12 -30.95 -10.20
N VAL A 154 21.32 -32.26 -10.28
CA VAL A 154 20.69 -33.15 -11.25
C VAL A 154 19.65 -33.96 -10.50
N ASN A 155 18.39 -33.55 -10.58
CA ASN A 155 17.30 -34.11 -9.79
C ASN A 155 16.59 -35.26 -10.51
N GLY A 156 16.35 -36.37 -9.79
CA GLY A 156 15.56 -37.50 -10.25
C GLY A 156 14.36 -37.77 -9.34
N ASP A 157 13.49 -38.67 -9.75
CA ASP A 157 12.38 -39.09 -8.90
C ASP A 157 12.87 -39.79 -7.61
N LYS A 158 12.04 -39.78 -6.58
CA LYS A 158 12.33 -40.46 -5.29
C LYS A 158 13.71 -40.14 -4.70
N TRP A 159 14.16 -38.89 -4.83
CA TRP A 159 15.49 -38.47 -4.35
C TRP A 159 16.69 -39.16 -5.02
N HIS A 160 16.51 -39.76 -6.22
CA HIS A 160 17.63 -40.21 -7.03
C HIS A 160 18.37 -39.03 -7.65
N SER A 161 18.93 -38.20 -6.80
CA SER A 161 19.51 -36.90 -7.17
C SER A 161 21.01 -36.88 -6.90
N SER A 162 21.72 -35.99 -7.55
CA SER A 162 23.12 -35.74 -7.30
C SER A 162 23.45 -34.27 -7.46
N ILE A 163 24.41 -33.80 -6.67
CA ILE A 163 25.10 -32.54 -6.93
C ILE A 163 26.40 -32.88 -7.65
N ILE A 164 26.58 -32.30 -8.82
CA ILE A 164 27.76 -32.53 -9.66
C ILE A 164 28.58 -31.25 -9.77
N LEU A 165 29.91 -31.43 -9.89
CA LEU A 165 30.84 -30.32 -10.15
C LEU A 165 31.12 -30.20 -11.66
N LEU A 166 30.98 -29.00 -12.18
CA LEU A 166 31.44 -28.60 -13.51
C LEU A 166 32.45 -27.47 -13.35
N THR A 167 33.48 -27.46 -14.20
CA THR A 167 34.49 -26.37 -14.14
C THR A 167 34.71 -25.69 -15.48
N SER A 168 35.10 -24.43 -15.44
CA SER A 168 35.45 -23.64 -16.62
C SER A 168 36.56 -22.63 -16.33
N ASP A 169 37.36 -22.29 -17.36
CA ASP A 169 38.33 -21.14 -17.30
C ASP A 169 37.59 -19.79 -17.35
N ASN A 170 36.36 -19.77 -17.84
CA ASN A 170 35.56 -18.55 -18.02
C ASN A 170 34.18 -18.73 -17.33
N ILE A 171 33.74 -17.70 -16.63
CA ILE A 171 32.44 -17.73 -15.94
C ILE A 171 31.24 -17.98 -16.88
N GLU A 172 31.34 -17.54 -18.13
CA GLU A 172 30.33 -17.81 -19.16
C GLU A 172 30.49 -19.18 -19.84
N GLY A 173 31.43 -20.03 -19.38
CA GLY A 173 31.67 -21.36 -19.91
C GLY A 173 32.73 -21.40 -21.05
N PRO A 174 32.92 -22.56 -21.72
CA PRO A 174 32.19 -23.84 -21.54
C PRO A 174 32.54 -24.56 -20.24
N TYR A 175 31.53 -25.07 -19.57
CA TYR A 175 31.73 -25.91 -18.35
C TYR A 175 31.88 -27.38 -18.69
N GLU A 176 32.82 -28.04 -18.01
CA GLU A 176 33.14 -29.48 -18.20
C GLU A 176 32.83 -30.26 -16.92
N TYR A 177 32.11 -31.40 -17.04
CA TYR A 177 31.75 -32.26 -15.92
C TYR A 177 32.98 -32.93 -15.30
N GLN A 178 33.21 -32.69 -14.01
CA GLN A 178 34.32 -33.23 -13.26
C GLN A 178 33.97 -34.52 -12.57
N ALA A 179 33.04 -34.52 -11.63
CA ALA A 179 32.56 -35.66 -10.88
C ALA A 179 31.31 -35.33 -10.06
N PRO A 180 30.59 -36.30 -9.48
CA PRO A 180 29.63 -36.07 -8.45
C PRO A 180 30.31 -35.60 -7.15
N VAL A 181 29.66 -34.73 -6.39
CA VAL A 181 30.10 -34.29 -5.05
C VAL A 181 29.38 -35.07 -3.97
N VAL A 182 28.08 -35.31 -4.13
CA VAL A 182 27.25 -36.08 -3.21
C VAL A 182 26.04 -36.64 -3.97
N ILE A 183 25.67 -37.88 -3.63
CA ILE A 183 24.62 -38.64 -4.32
C ILE A 183 23.56 -39.07 -3.31
N SER A 184 22.28 -39.03 -3.67
CA SER A 184 21.17 -39.52 -2.85
C SER A 184 20.35 -40.58 -3.58
N GLY A 185 19.45 -41.22 -2.86
CA GLY A 185 18.57 -42.25 -3.40
C GLY A 185 19.23 -43.60 -3.67
N PHE A 186 20.47 -43.82 -3.27
CA PHE A 186 21.14 -45.14 -3.42
C PHE A 186 20.49 -46.18 -2.52
N ASP A 187 20.47 -47.44 -3.03
CA ASP A 187 19.86 -48.60 -2.38
C ASP A 187 20.71 -49.87 -2.57
N ASN A 188 20.17 -51.02 -2.20
CA ASN A 188 20.76 -52.34 -2.49
C ASN A 188 20.25 -52.94 -3.82
N GLY A 189 19.51 -52.20 -4.62
CA GLY A 189 18.83 -52.68 -5.81
C GLY A 189 19.20 -51.88 -7.08
N SER A 190 18.21 -51.24 -7.70
CA SER A 190 18.33 -50.55 -9.01
C SER A 190 19.22 -49.31 -8.99
N HIS A 191 19.28 -48.63 -7.87
CA HIS A 191 20.21 -47.53 -7.64
C HIS A 191 21.28 -47.95 -6.65
N SER A 192 22.07 -48.95 -7.07
CA SER A 192 23.05 -49.62 -6.20
C SER A 192 24.05 -48.62 -5.64
N PHE A 193 24.23 -48.63 -4.30
CA PHE A 193 25.29 -47.88 -3.63
C PHE A 193 26.70 -48.20 -4.17
N LYS A 194 26.87 -49.38 -4.83
CA LYS A 194 28.12 -49.77 -5.49
C LYS A 194 28.47 -48.90 -6.70
N ASP A 195 27.50 -48.26 -7.29
CA ASP A 195 27.68 -47.33 -8.41
C ASP A 195 27.99 -45.88 -7.94
N THR A 196 28.21 -45.71 -6.65
CA THR A 196 28.45 -44.42 -5.98
C THR A 196 29.74 -44.41 -5.19
N ASP A 197 30.10 -43.28 -4.61
CA ASP A 197 31.25 -43.12 -3.72
C ASP A 197 30.98 -43.53 -2.25
N VAL A 198 29.85 -44.12 -1.95
CA VAL A 198 29.44 -44.53 -0.58
C VAL A 198 30.49 -45.41 0.09
N GLU A 199 31.08 -46.37 -0.60
CA GLU A 199 32.11 -47.26 -0.04
C GLU A 199 33.44 -46.54 0.22
N LEU A 200 33.73 -45.45 -0.49
CA LEU A 200 34.89 -44.62 -0.17
C LEU A 200 34.69 -43.91 1.18
N VAL A 201 33.46 -43.55 1.53
CA VAL A 201 33.17 -42.85 2.79
C VAL A 201 32.94 -43.80 3.94
N LEU A 202 32.06 -44.80 3.75
CA LEU A 202 31.60 -45.72 4.81
C LEU A 202 32.43 -46.99 4.98
N GLY A 203 33.35 -47.23 4.05
CA GLY A 203 34.11 -48.47 3.95
C GLY A 203 33.39 -49.57 3.14
N THR A 204 34.16 -50.58 2.68
CA THR A 204 33.64 -51.69 1.86
C THR A 204 32.58 -52.49 2.60
N MET A 205 31.44 -52.70 1.96
CA MET A 205 30.32 -53.42 2.55
C MET A 205 29.58 -54.29 1.51
N THR A 206 28.90 -55.32 1.96
CA THR A 206 28.04 -56.16 1.11
C THR A 206 26.60 -55.67 1.05
N THR A 207 26.15 -54.95 2.06
CA THR A 207 24.80 -54.47 2.21
C THR A 207 24.84 -53.13 2.94
N LEU A 208 24.02 -52.17 2.49
CA LEU A 208 23.89 -50.88 3.15
C LEU A 208 23.41 -51.04 4.59
N PRO A 209 23.91 -50.24 5.53
CA PRO A 209 23.30 -50.09 6.86
C PRO A 209 21.81 -49.76 6.77
N SER A 210 21.02 -50.31 7.70
CA SER A 210 19.56 -50.20 7.69
C SER A 210 19.05 -48.75 7.67
N ARG A 211 19.84 -47.81 8.18
CA ARG A 211 19.50 -46.36 8.16
C ARG A 211 19.36 -45.78 6.74
N TYR A 212 19.94 -46.42 5.71
CA TYR A 212 19.83 -46.00 4.30
C TYR A 212 18.80 -46.82 3.52
N ASN A 213 18.25 -47.89 4.11
CA ASN A 213 17.39 -48.84 3.41
C ASN A 213 15.89 -48.53 3.40
N THR A 214 15.44 -47.58 4.18
CA THR A 214 14.02 -47.31 4.33
C THR A 214 13.70 -45.82 4.22
N TRP A 215 12.82 -45.48 3.32
CA TRP A 215 12.24 -44.17 3.16
C TRP A 215 11.61 -43.58 4.45
N VAL A 216 10.99 -44.48 5.28
CA VAL A 216 10.35 -44.09 6.53
C VAL A 216 11.37 -43.55 7.53
N ASN A 217 12.58 -44.11 7.58
CA ASN A 217 13.65 -43.61 8.46
C ASN A 217 14.40 -42.42 7.90
N THR A 218 14.32 -42.16 6.59
CA THR A 218 14.94 -41.01 5.96
C THR A 218 14.25 -39.70 6.32
N PHE A 219 12.95 -39.75 6.65
CA PHE A 219 12.17 -38.54 7.00
C PHE A 219 12.68 -37.80 8.23
N ILE A 220 13.11 -38.50 9.24
CA ILE A 220 13.47 -37.92 10.53
C ILE A 220 14.98 -37.91 10.73
N LEU A 221 15.68 -38.91 10.20
CA LEU A 221 17.05 -39.26 10.62
C LEU A 221 18.08 -39.22 9.51
N GLY A 222 17.68 -38.96 8.24
CA GLY A 222 18.68 -39.36 7.37
C GLY A 222 18.89 -38.77 6.00
N MET A 223 18.32 -39.37 4.99
CA MET A 223 18.74 -39.06 3.62
C MET A 223 18.14 -37.73 3.16
N PRO A 224 18.94 -36.67 2.90
CA PRO A 224 18.45 -35.48 2.22
C PRO A 224 18.12 -35.82 0.77
N ASN A 225 17.35 -34.94 0.11
CA ASN A 225 17.39 -34.80 -1.33
C ASN A 225 18.63 -33.97 -1.67
N ASN A 226 19.57 -34.53 -2.44
CA ASN A 226 20.84 -33.85 -2.72
C ASN A 226 20.68 -32.87 -3.88
N ILE A 227 20.11 -31.70 -3.56
CA ILE A 227 19.93 -30.59 -4.44
C ILE A 227 20.19 -29.29 -3.65
N ASP A 228 20.07 -28.13 -4.30
CA ASP A 228 20.21 -26.80 -3.75
C ASP A 228 21.57 -26.55 -3.06
N PRO A 229 22.70 -26.73 -3.77
CA PRO A 229 24.02 -26.47 -3.20
C PRO A 229 24.22 -24.94 -2.97
N CYS A 230 24.89 -24.62 -1.87
CA CYS A 230 25.52 -23.33 -1.62
C CYS A 230 26.97 -23.55 -1.22
N VAL A 231 27.91 -22.99 -1.96
CA VAL A 231 29.34 -23.25 -1.78
C VAL A 231 30.06 -21.94 -1.41
N PHE A 232 30.82 -21.97 -0.34
CA PHE A 232 31.50 -20.80 0.18
C PHE A 232 32.85 -21.15 0.83
N TYR A 233 33.74 -20.18 0.91
CA TYR A 233 34.94 -20.24 1.73
C TYR A 233 34.67 -19.66 3.11
N ASP A 234 35.21 -20.31 4.15
CA ASP A 234 35.22 -19.72 5.47
C ASP A 234 36.41 -18.75 5.63
N GLU A 235 36.48 -18.10 6.79
CA GLU A 235 37.56 -17.14 7.11
C GLU A 235 38.94 -17.76 7.16
N GLU A 236 39.07 -19.10 7.31
CA GLU A 236 40.30 -19.86 7.32
C GLU A 236 40.68 -20.32 5.90
N GLY A 237 39.82 -20.08 4.90
CA GLY A 237 40.01 -20.45 3.49
C GLY A 237 39.58 -21.88 3.18
N LYS A 238 38.87 -22.57 4.07
CA LYS A 238 38.30 -23.89 3.81
C LYS A 238 37.05 -23.78 2.97
N LEU A 239 36.89 -24.73 2.06
CA LEU A 239 35.76 -24.78 1.14
C LEU A 239 34.64 -25.66 1.74
N TRP A 240 33.43 -25.09 1.79
CA TRP A 240 32.25 -25.76 2.33
C TRP A 240 31.12 -25.81 1.32
N MET A 241 30.25 -26.83 1.41
CA MET A 241 28.99 -26.94 0.68
C MET A 241 27.84 -27.23 1.64
N ALA A 242 26.91 -26.30 1.78
CA ALA A 242 25.60 -26.58 2.37
C ALA A 242 24.66 -27.03 1.25
N TYR A 243 23.74 -28.00 1.55
CA TYR A 243 22.83 -28.54 0.55
C TYR A 243 21.68 -29.30 1.19
N GLY A 244 20.67 -29.63 0.40
CA GLY A 244 19.49 -30.37 0.82
C GLY A 244 18.21 -29.60 0.66
N SER A 245 17.12 -30.32 0.50
CA SER A 245 15.79 -29.75 0.28
C SER A 245 14.75 -30.62 0.96
N TRP A 246 13.89 -30.05 1.80
CA TRP A 246 12.86 -30.78 2.56
C TRP A 246 13.40 -32.03 3.29
N SER A 247 12.74 -33.14 3.16
CA SER A 247 13.17 -34.49 3.63
C SER A 247 13.90 -34.51 4.99
N GLY A 248 15.11 -35.07 5.01
CA GLY A 248 15.94 -35.25 6.20
C GLY A 248 16.58 -33.96 6.75
N GLY A 249 16.51 -32.86 6.06
CA GLY A 249 17.10 -31.59 6.47
C GLY A 249 18.17 -31.05 5.53
N ILE A 250 18.84 -30.03 5.99
CA ILE A 250 19.96 -29.36 5.32
C ILE A 250 21.25 -29.84 5.98
N PHE A 251 22.20 -30.23 5.16
CA PHE A 251 23.50 -30.77 5.55
C PHE A 251 24.64 -29.88 5.06
N ILE A 252 25.82 -30.03 5.66
CA ILE A 252 27.02 -29.35 5.24
C ILE A 252 28.18 -30.34 5.17
N LEU A 253 28.99 -30.20 4.12
CA LEU A 253 30.21 -30.94 3.88
C LEU A 253 31.38 -29.98 3.73
N GLU A 254 32.56 -30.37 4.21
CA GLU A 254 33.85 -29.79 3.85
C GLU A 254 34.28 -30.36 2.50
N LEU A 255 34.73 -29.48 1.61
CA LEU A 255 35.21 -29.82 0.28
C LEU A 255 36.74 -29.67 0.23
N ASP A 256 37.39 -30.44 -0.62
CA ASP A 256 38.82 -30.34 -0.94
C ASP A 256 39.02 -29.15 -1.93
N GLU A 257 39.79 -28.16 -1.55
CA GLU A 257 40.04 -26.95 -2.37
C GLU A 257 40.84 -27.26 -3.67
N GLU A 258 41.65 -28.34 -3.70
CA GLU A 258 42.42 -28.73 -4.89
C GLU A 258 41.53 -29.33 -5.98
N THR A 259 40.44 -29.96 -5.60
CA THR A 259 39.56 -30.71 -6.53
C THR A 259 38.15 -30.11 -6.64
N GLY A 260 37.70 -29.35 -5.66
CA GLY A 260 36.33 -28.89 -5.55
C GLY A 260 35.33 -29.99 -5.21
N LEU A 261 35.78 -31.18 -4.94
CA LEU A 261 34.94 -32.36 -4.57
C LEU A 261 34.88 -32.51 -3.05
N ARG A 262 34.10 -33.48 -2.56
CA ARG A 262 34.08 -33.85 -1.13
C ARG A 262 35.51 -34.12 -0.62
N ASP A 263 35.82 -33.61 0.58
CA ASP A 263 37.00 -34.06 1.31
C ASP A 263 36.74 -35.45 1.94
N TYR A 264 37.41 -36.50 1.42
CA TYR A 264 37.23 -37.89 1.88
C TYR A 264 37.97 -38.17 3.19
N ASP A 265 38.81 -37.24 3.69
CA ASP A 265 39.50 -37.38 4.97
C ASP A 265 38.67 -36.85 6.15
N VAL A 266 37.64 -36.04 5.86
CA VAL A 266 36.70 -35.50 6.85
C VAL A 266 35.59 -36.52 7.15
N THR A 267 35.35 -36.79 8.44
CA THR A 267 34.35 -37.76 8.90
C THR A 267 33.29 -37.10 9.77
N TYR A 268 32.05 -37.51 9.59
CA TYR A 268 30.90 -36.97 10.31
C TYR A 268 30.22 -38.01 11.21
N SER A 269 29.66 -37.57 12.32
CA SER A 269 29.02 -38.47 13.28
C SER A 269 27.49 -38.56 13.06
N VAL A 270 26.94 -39.72 13.37
CA VAL A 270 25.48 -39.94 13.41
C VAL A 270 24.77 -39.03 14.39
N ALA A 271 25.45 -38.63 15.49
CA ALA A 271 24.87 -37.79 16.51
C ALA A 271 24.62 -36.34 16.02
N SER A 272 25.45 -35.84 15.08
CA SER A 272 25.33 -34.48 14.53
C SER A 272 24.78 -34.46 13.09
N GLY A 273 24.55 -35.61 12.48
CA GLY A 273 24.11 -35.71 11.09
C GLY A 273 24.17 -37.14 10.56
N ASP A 274 24.98 -37.32 9.54
CA ASP A 274 25.16 -38.60 8.85
C ASP A 274 26.60 -38.74 8.38
N PRO A 275 27.22 -39.93 8.53
CA PRO A 275 28.59 -40.16 8.08
C PRO A 275 28.81 -39.92 6.58
N TYR A 276 27.81 -40.18 5.75
CA TYR A 276 27.90 -39.95 4.31
C TYR A 276 27.43 -38.53 3.94
N PHE A 277 26.29 -38.09 4.47
CA PHE A 277 25.70 -36.79 4.07
C PHE A 277 26.28 -35.58 4.82
N GLY A 278 27.08 -35.79 5.88
CA GLY A 278 27.69 -34.64 6.58
C GLY A 278 26.95 -34.24 7.86
N LYS A 279 27.24 -33.03 8.34
CA LYS A 279 26.60 -32.46 9.54
C LYS A 279 25.26 -31.83 9.17
N ARG A 280 24.18 -32.10 9.93
CA ARG A 280 22.89 -31.44 9.75
C ARG A 280 22.94 -30.08 10.40
N ILE A 281 22.65 -29.02 9.63
CA ILE A 281 22.69 -27.63 10.09
C ILE A 281 21.31 -27.01 10.19
N ALA A 282 20.29 -27.54 9.49
CA ALA A 282 18.92 -27.04 9.58
C ALA A 282 17.88 -28.12 9.28
N GLY A 283 16.63 -27.87 9.63
CA GLY A 283 15.48 -28.63 9.23
C GLY A 283 15.33 -30.00 9.89
N GLY A 284 14.67 -30.89 9.21
CA GLY A 284 14.20 -32.20 9.63
C GLY A 284 12.69 -32.37 9.47
N TYR A 285 12.18 -33.57 9.68
CA TYR A 285 10.74 -33.86 9.73
C TYR A 285 9.95 -33.52 8.47
N TYR A 286 10.58 -33.53 7.28
CA TYR A 286 9.96 -33.20 5.99
C TYR A 286 9.47 -31.75 5.82
N VAL A 287 9.72 -30.92 6.79
CA VAL A 287 9.29 -29.50 6.78
C VAL A 287 10.49 -28.57 6.86
N SER A 288 11.63 -29.06 6.43
CA SER A 288 12.92 -28.37 6.52
C SER A 288 12.99 -27.03 5.79
N GLY A 289 12.16 -26.86 4.76
CA GLY A 289 12.42 -25.84 3.74
C GLY A 289 13.52 -26.26 2.79
N GLU A 290 13.95 -25.32 1.96
CA GLU A 290 14.94 -25.53 0.89
C GLU A 290 15.74 -24.24 0.63
N GLY A 291 16.57 -24.23 -0.44
CA GLY A 291 17.30 -23.04 -0.87
C GLY A 291 18.23 -22.50 0.22
N ALA A 292 18.93 -23.39 0.91
CA ALA A 292 19.88 -23.00 1.94
C ALA A 292 21.02 -22.21 1.33
N TYR A 293 21.25 -20.98 1.79
CA TYR A 293 22.34 -20.13 1.36
C TYR A 293 23.11 -19.62 2.57
N ILE A 294 24.44 -19.63 2.51
CA ILE A 294 25.30 -19.18 3.61
C ILE A 294 26.23 -18.10 3.10
N GLU A 295 26.24 -16.96 3.80
CA GLU A 295 27.15 -15.83 3.52
C GLU A 295 27.74 -15.33 4.83
N TYR A 296 29.03 -14.99 4.81
CA TYR A 296 29.73 -14.38 5.94
C TYR A 296 29.63 -12.88 5.90
N ILE A 297 28.96 -12.28 6.87
CA ILE A 297 28.70 -10.82 6.92
C ILE A 297 28.97 -10.32 8.34
N GLY A 298 29.87 -9.37 8.49
CA GLY A 298 30.07 -8.64 9.74
C GLY A 298 30.33 -9.54 10.96
N GLY A 299 31.10 -10.61 10.78
CA GLY A 299 31.51 -11.52 11.85
C GLY A 299 30.52 -12.62 12.20
N TYR A 300 29.56 -12.93 11.31
CA TYR A 300 28.65 -14.08 11.40
C TYR A 300 28.46 -14.76 10.05
N TYR A 301 28.30 -16.08 10.08
CA TYR A 301 27.73 -16.85 8.98
C TYR A 301 26.22 -16.79 9.11
N TYR A 302 25.53 -16.27 8.09
CA TYR A 302 24.07 -16.21 8.02
C TYR A 302 23.57 -17.33 7.12
N LEU A 303 22.70 -18.15 7.67
CA LEU A 303 22.00 -19.20 6.93
C LEU A 303 20.61 -18.67 6.55
N PHE A 304 20.40 -18.53 5.26
CA PHE A 304 19.10 -18.19 4.66
C PHE A 304 18.40 -19.48 4.29
N MET A 305 17.11 -19.56 4.56
CA MET A 305 16.26 -20.71 4.28
C MET A 305 14.95 -20.24 3.65
N SER A 306 14.45 -20.98 2.68
CA SER A 306 13.13 -20.76 2.08
C SER A 306 12.16 -21.84 2.53
N TYR A 307 10.97 -21.42 2.99
CA TYR A 307 9.91 -22.28 3.48
C TYR A 307 8.64 -22.06 2.69
N GLY A 308 7.78 -23.09 2.58
CA GLY A 308 6.60 -23.04 1.73
C GLY A 308 6.88 -23.58 0.34
N PHE A 309 5.96 -23.35 -0.59
CA PHE A 309 6.12 -23.77 -1.97
C PHE A 309 6.18 -22.53 -2.86
N LEU A 310 6.88 -22.63 -3.96
CA LEU A 310 7.25 -21.50 -4.81
C LEU A 310 6.10 -20.90 -5.61
N ASP A 311 4.95 -21.59 -5.76
CA ASP A 311 3.78 -21.05 -6.45
C ASP A 311 3.06 -19.97 -5.62
N GLN A 312 2.12 -19.24 -6.22
CA GLN A 312 1.42 -18.15 -5.56
C GLN A 312 0.69 -18.55 -4.28
N LYS A 313 0.17 -19.79 -4.24
CA LYS A 313 -0.59 -20.35 -3.11
C LYS A 313 0.31 -21.14 -2.15
N GLY A 314 1.60 -21.20 -2.45
CA GLY A 314 2.55 -22.02 -1.73
C GLY A 314 3.09 -21.38 -0.45
N GLY A 315 3.00 -20.08 -0.31
CA GLY A 315 3.46 -19.35 0.88
C GLY A 315 4.97 -19.33 1.04
N TYR A 316 5.70 -19.26 -0.07
CA TYR A 316 7.17 -19.22 -0.07
C TYR A 316 7.66 -17.97 0.66
N GLU A 317 8.59 -18.14 1.61
CA GLU A 317 9.13 -17.04 2.42
C GLU A 317 10.52 -17.35 2.95
N MET A 318 11.34 -16.29 3.11
CA MET A 318 12.72 -16.37 3.56
C MET A 318 12.84 -16.20 5.08
N ARG A 319 13.66 -17.05 5.72
CA ARG A 319 14.05 -16.99 7.13
C ARG A 319 15.54 -17.01 7.27
N VAL A 320 16.06 -16.29 8.26
CA VAL A 320 17.50 -16.15 8.52
C VAL A 320 17.85 -16.67 9.90
N PHE A 321 18.93 -17.42 9.95
CA PHE A 321 19.61 -17.86 11.18
C PHE A 321 21.07 -17.44 11.12
N ARG A 322 21.80 -17.45 12.22
CA ARG A 322 23.22 -17.14 12.19
C ARG A 322 24.04 -18.01 13.13
N SER A 323 25.34 -18.10 12.84
CA SER A 323 26.35 -18.81 13.64
C SER A 323 27.67 -18.05 13.63
N LYS A 324 28.55 -18.35 14.59
CA LYS A 324 29.96 -17.93 14.60
C LYS A 324 30.87 -18.93 13.85
N LYS A 325 30.33 -20.07 13.42
CA LYS A 325 31.09 -21.10 12.73
C LYS A 325 30.36 -21.50 11.45
N PRO A 326 31.10 -21.87 10.37
CA PRO A 326 30.48 -22.21 9.10
C PRO A 326 29.56 -23.43 9.20
N ASP A 327 29.86 -24.40 10.08
CA ASP A 327 29.09 -25.61 10.33
C ASP A 327 28.07 -25.50 11.48
N GLY A 328 27.78 -24.28 11.99
CA GLY A 328 26.81 -24.02 13.04
C GLY A 328 27.32 -24.23 14.50
N PRO A 329 26.46 -24.30 15.50
CA PRO A 329 24.98 -24.30 15.39
C PRO A 329 24.40 -22.96 14.91
N TYR A 330 23.45 -23.04 14.02
CA TYR A 330 22.69 -21.86 13.56
C TYR A 330 21.47 -21.64 14.44
N THR A 331 21.27 -20.40 14.89
CA THR A 331 20.14 -19.99 15.75
C THR A 331 19.52 -18.67 15.27
N ASP A 332 18.25 -18.45 15.66
CA ASP A 332 17.57 -17.16 15.46
C ASP A 332 17.74 -16.21 16.66
N GLY A 333 17.16 -15.02 16.60
CA GLY A 333 17.19 -14.00 17.63
C GLY A 333 16.53 -14.41 18.96
N GLY A 334 15.64 -15.39 18.92
CA GLY A 334 15.04 -16.04 20.07
C GLY A 334 15.85 -17.25 20.58
N THR A 335 17.06 -17.47 20.06
CA THR A 335 17.97 -18.60 20.39
C THR A 335 17.45 -19.99 20.01
N ARG A 336 16.43 -20.07 19.10
CA ARG A 336 15.90 -21.33 18.61
C ARG A 336 16.81 -21.88 17.52
N SER A 337 17.10 -23.18 17.59
CA SER A 337 17.97 -23.84 16.60
C SER A 337 17.32 -23.91 15.22
N ALA A 338 18.11 -23.76 14.16
CA ALA A 338 17.69 -24.04 12.79
C ALA A 338 17.39 -25.53 12.57
N VAL A 339 18.05 -26.44 13.30
CA VAL A 339 17.72 -27.89 13.34
C VAL A 339 16.44 -28.07 14.15
N PHE A 340 15.46 -28.76 13.57
CA PHE A 340 14.18 -29.02 14.21
C PHE A 340 14.29 -30.17 15.22
N PRO A 341 13.86 -29.98 16.47
CA PRO A 341 13.79 -31.03 17.47
C PRO A 341 12.55 -31.92 17.30
N SER A 342 11.53 -31.43 16.59
CA SER A 342 10.25 -32.07 16.28
C SER A 342 9.63 -31.43 15.06
N TYR A 343 8.55 -32.02 14.54
CA TYR A 343 7.78 -31.44 13.45
C TYR A 343 7.38 -29.97 13.76
N SER A 344 7.70 -29.04 12.85
CA SER A 344 7.48 -27.59 13.03
C SER A 344 7.34 -26.91 11.67
N LEU A 345 6.15 -26.38 11.37
CA LEU A 345 5.92 -25.61 10.14
C LEU A 345 6.43 -24.19 10.31
N ASN A 346 7.22 -23.70 9.34
CA ASN A 346 7.68 -22.31 9.26
C ASN A 346 7.00 -21.51 8.14
N TYR A 347 5.89 -21.98 7.62
CA TYR A 347 5.11 -21.29 6.58
C TYR A 347 3.62 -21.51 6.79
N GLY A 348 2.81 -20.67 6.13
CA GLY A 348 1.36 -20.76 6.14
C GLY A 348 0.69 -20.24 7.43
N PRO A 349 -0.61 -20.53 7.61
CA PRO A 349 -1.39 -19.96 8.72
C PRO A 349 -0.98 -20.49 10.10
N ASN A 350 -0.27 -21.61 10.15
CA ASN A 350 0.24 -22.23 11.37
C ASN A 350 1.76 -22.11 11.52
N ALA A 351 2.36 -21.17 10.79
CA ALA A 351 3.81 -20.96 10.83
C ALA A 351 4.30 -20.61 12.24
N THR A 352 5.42 -21.22 12.63
CA THR A 352 6.13 -20.89 13.87
C THR A 352 7.07 -19.70 13.64
N ALA A 353 7.42 -19.01 14.72
CA ALA A 353 8.32 -17.88 14.66
C ALA A 353 9.81 -18.27 14.67
N ARG A 354 10.18 -19.40 14.09
CA ARG A 354 11.55 -19.87 14.02
C ARG A 354 12.28 -19.22 12.83
N GLY A 355 13.44 -18.61 13.09
CA GLY A 355 14.18 -17.78 12.13
C GLY A 355 13.64 -16.35 11.99
N GLU A 356 14.52 -15.42 11.63
CA GLU A 356 14.15 -14.03 11.36
C GLU A 356 13.56 -13.93 9.95
N LYS A 357 12.31 -13.49 9.84
CA LYS A 357 11.64 -13.31 8.55
C LYS A 357 12.16 -12.04 7.90
N LEU A 358 12.70 -12.12 6.68
CA LEU A 358 13.18 -10.92 5.96
C LEU A 358 12.02 -10.12 5.39
N MET A 359 11.10 -10.81 4.72
CA MET A 359 9.91 -10.25 4.11
C MET A 359 8.82 -11.32 3.95
N GLY A 360 7.64 -10.94 3.54
CA GLY A 360 6.53 -11.84 3.24
C GLY A 360 5.58 -11.17 2.26
N PRO A 361 4.49 -11.83 1.88
CA PRO A 361 3.57 -11.31 0.88
C PRO A 361 2.96 -9.98 1.33
N TYR A 362 2.94 -9.01 0.43
CA TYR A 362 2.36 -7.70 0.65
C TYR A 362 1.64 -7.19 -0.61
N SER A 363 0.68 -6.30 -0.40
CA SER A 363 -0.09 -5.64 -1.45
C SER A 363 0.68 -4.47 -2.08
N HIS A 364 0.02 -3.38 -2.37
CA HIS A 364 0.66 -2.19 -2.89
C HIS A 364 1.68 -1.61 -1.91
N TRP A 365 2.88 -1.34 -2.40
CA TRP A 365 3.94 -0.71 -1.63
C TRP A 365 4.58 0.42 -2.44
N GLY A 366 4.60 1.63 -1.88
CA GLY A 366 5.08 2.80 -2.60
C GLY A 366 4.25 3.07 -3.87
N TYR A 367 4.90 3.00 -5.03
CA TYR A 367 4.26 3.18 -6.34
C TYR A 367 4.09 1.89 -7.13
N MET A 368 4.29 0.74 -6.51
CA MET A 368 4.04 -0.54 -7.16
C MET A 368 2.57 -0.68 -7.50
N SER A 369 2.28 -1.06 -8.75
CA SER A 369 0.90 -1.34 -9.18
C SER A 369 0.43 -2.75 -8.81
N LEU A 370 1.36 -3.64 -8.50
CA LEU A 370 1.14 -5.03 -8.08
C LEU A 370 1.80 -5.25 -6.73
N GLY A 371 1.25 -6.12 -5.92
CA GLY A 371 1.90 -6.63 -4.73
C GLY A 371 2.88 -7.75 -5.06
N GLU A 372 3.49 -8.34 -4.05
CA GLU A 372 4.45 -9.43 -4.15
C GLU A 372 4.03 -10.63 -3.33
N ARG A 373 4.30 -11.82 -3.87
CA ARG A 373 4.13 -13.12 -3.19
C ARG A 373 5.26 -14.05 -3.53
N SER A 374 5.42 -15.07 -2.70
CA SER A 374 6.33 -16.20 -2.93
C SER A 374 7.76 -15.73 -3.19
N GLN A 375 8.26 -14.94 -2.24
CA GLN A 375 9.65 -14.47 -2.23
C GLN A 375 10.54 -15.55 -1.63
N GLY A 376 11.50 -16.05 -2.37
CA GLY A 376 12.37 -17.09 -1.83
C GLY A 376 13.49 -17.53 -2.75
N HIS A 377 14.13 -18.62 -2.33
CA HIS A 377 15.30 -19.26 -2.92
C HIS A 377 16.33 -18.20 -3.31
N ASN A 378 16.78 -17.49 -2.30
CA ASN A 378 17.67 -16.36 -2.45
C ASN A 378 19.13 -16.77 -2.43
N SER A 379 19.95 -15.93 -3.03
CA SER A 379 21.37 -15.81 -2.76
C SER A 379 21.71 -14.45 -2.17
N VAL A 380 22.86 -14.33 -1.55
CA VAL A 380 23.35 -13.09 -0.94
C VAL A 380 24.81 -12.92 -1.30
N ILE A 381 25.25 -11.70 -1.49
CA ILE A 381 26.64 -11.38 -1.72
C ILE A 381 27.08 -10.16 -0.90
N ALA A 382 28.12 -10.33 -0.09
CA ALA A 382 28.91 -9.25 0.49
C ALA A 382 29.82 -8.68 -0.60
N ALA A 383 29.42 -7.59 -1.21
CA ALA A 383 30.10 -7.04 -2.38
C ALA A 383 31.38 -6.28 -1.98
N PRO A 384 32.35 -6.13 -2.91
CA PRO A 384 33.62 -5.45 -2.63
C PRO A 384 33.50 -3.96 -2.26
N ASP A 385 32.33 -3.37 -2.49
CA ASP A 385 32.04 -1.96 -2.24
C ASP A 385 31.42 -1.69 -0.85
N ASP A 386 31.58 -2.62 0.08
CA ASP A 386 31.04 -2.57 1.44
C ASP A 386 29.50 -2.52 1.50
N ARG A 387 28.83 -3.17 0.54
CA ARG A 387 27.38 -3.35 0.51
C ARG A 387 27.02 -4.81 0.45
N THR A 388 25.88 -5.17 0.97
CA THR A 388 25.37 -6.53 0.93
C THR A 388 24.07 -6.57 0.14
N TYR A 389 23.95 -7.49 -0.82
CA TYR A 389 22.79 -7.60 -1.69
C TYR A 389 22.12 -8.94 -1.53
N LEU A 390 20.80 -8.91 -1.40
CA LEU A 390 19.89 -10.04 -1.44
C LEU A 390 19.32 -10.15 -2.84
N ILE A 391 19.49 -11.28 -3.50
CA ILE A 391 18.94 -11.59 -4.81
C ILE A 391 18.00 -12.76 -4.66
N TYR A 392 16.75 -12.62 -5.07
CA TYR A 392 15.73 -13.66 -4.92
C TYR A 392 14.74 -13.63 -6.09
N HIS A 393 13.98 -14.69 -6.27
CA HIS A 393 12.86 -14.64 -7.20
C HIS A 393 11.53 -14.44 -6.49
N THR A 394 10.59 -13.82 -7.19
CA THR A 394 9.27 -13.47 -6.67
C THR A 394 8.23 -13.43 -7.76
N ARG A 395 6.94 -13.44 -7.37
CA ARG A 395 5.79 -13.22 -8.23
C ARG A 395 5.11 -11.89 -7.92
N PHE A 396 4.83 -11.12 -8.97
CA PHE A 396 4.08 -9.86 -8.85
C PHE A 396 2.59 -10.15 -9.11
N CYS A 397 1.77 -9.96 -8.11
CA CYS A 397 0.37 -10.35 -8.11
C CYS A 397 -0.55 -9.22 -7.67
N ASN A 398 -1.72 -9.11 -8.29
CA ASN A 398 -2.82 -8.29 -7.77
C ASN A 398 -3.51 -9.02 -6.60
N ASP A 399 -4.14 -8.24 -5.72
CA ASP A 399 -5.06 -8.78 -4.73
C ASP A 399 -6.19 -9.56 -5.42
N ASN A 400 -6.50 -10.72 -4.88
CA ASN A 400 -7.59 -11.60 -5.34
C ASN A 400 -7.49 -12.13 -6.79
N LYS A 401 -6.35 -11.98 -7.46
CA LYS A 401 -6.11 -12.58 -8.77
C LYS A 401 -4.88 -13.48 -8.71
N ASP A 402 -5.07 -14.71 -9.06
CA ASP A 402 -4.10 -15.79 -8.94
C ASP A 402 -3.59 -16.30 -10.32
N ASP A 403 -3.55 -15.44 -11.29
CA ASP A 403 -3.32 -15.81 -12.68
C ASP A 403 -1.89 -15.53 -13.18
N ASN A 404 -1.01 -15.00 -12.34
CA ASN A 404 0.36 -14.71 -12.74
C ASN A 404 1.39 -15.57 -11.98
N GLU A 405 1.70 -16.75 -12.54
CA GLU A 405 2.80 -17.60 -12.06
C GLU A 405 4.17 -17.22 -12.64
N GLY A 406 4.24 -16.20 -13.46
CA GLY A 406 5.52 -15.65 -13.94
C GLY A 406 6.33 -15.08 -12.78
N HIS A 407 7.60 -15.46 -12.71
CA HIS A 407 8.53 -15.01 -11.68
C HIS A 407 9.62 -14.11 -12.27
N GLN A 408 10.16 -13.24 -11.43
CA GLN A 408 11.24 -12.33 -11.79
C GLN A 408 12.23 -12.21 -10.63
N VAL A 409 13.48 -11.91 -10.96
CA VAL A 409 14.50 -11.60 -9.95
C VAL A 409 14.31 -10.18 -9.44
N ARG A 410 14.42 -10.01 -8.11
CA ARG A 410 14.57 -8.72 -7.44
C ARG A 410 15.85 -8.67 -6.62
N VAL A 411 16.32 -7.45 -6.39
CA VAL A 411 17.48 -7.18 -5.56
C VAL A 411 17.12 -6.20 -4.46
N HIS A 412 17.43 -6.54 -3.22
CA HIS A 412 17.35 -5.62 -2.09
C HIS A 412 18.71 -5.49 -1.41
N GLN A 413 19.02 -4.33 -0.86
CA GLN A 413 20.18 -4.18 -0.01
C GLN A 413 19.86 -4.75 1.38
N LEU A 414 20.83 -5.45 1.99
CA LEU A 414 20.76 -5.91 3.36
C LEU A 414 21.61 -5.05 4.28
N PHE A 415 21.12 -4.81 5.48
CA PHE A 415 21.86 -4.10 6.53
C PHE A 415 21.91 -4.94 7.79
N GLN A 416 23.03 -4.86 8.53
CA GLN A 416 23.04 -5.33 9.90
C GLN A 416 22.48 -4.25 10.83
N ASN A 417 21.51 -4.60 11.68
CA ASN A 417 21.09 -3.75 12.79
C ASN A 417 22.12 -3.79 13.93
N LYS A 418 21.97 -2.96 14.95
CA LYS A 418 22.91 -2.87 16.06
C LYS A 418 23.14 -4.17 16.84
N ASN A 419 22.26 -5.16 16.70
CA ASN A 419 22.39 -6.49 17.31
C ASN A 419 23.00 -7.51 16.35
N GLY A 420 23.44 -7.07 15.16
CA GLY A 420 23.98 -7.89 14.11
C GLY A 420 22.96 -8.79 13.40
N TRP A 421 21.65 -8.49 13.44
CA TRP A 421 20.65 -9.16 12.62
C TRP A 421 20.44 -8.44 11.30
N LEU A 422 20.21 -9.21 10.24
CA LEU A 422 19.97 -8.65 8.92
C LEU A 422 18.54 -8.15 8.77
N VAL A 423 18.41 -7.02 8.09
CA VAL A 423 17.14 -6.43 7.66
C VAL A 423 17.26 -6.05 6.18
N ALA A 424 16.22 -6.34 5.41
CA ALA A 424 16.19 -6.02 3.98
C ALA A 424 15.63 -4.61 3.74
N SER A 425 16.17 -3.91 2.77
CA SER A 425 15.68 -2.60 2.34
C SER A 425 14.19 -2.66 1.97
N PRO A 426 13.38 -1.62 2.25
CA PRO A 426 11.96 -1.60 1.90
C PRO A 426 11.67 -1.57 0.39
N PHE A 427 12.58 -1.02 -0.42
CA PHE A 427 12.43 -0.93 -1.86
C PHE A 427 13.54 -1.70 -2.58
N GLU A 428 13.31 -2.03 -3.84
CA GLU A 428 14.30 -2.70 -4.68
C GLU A 428 15.48 -1.76 -4.95
N TYR A 429 16.70 -2.27 -4.80
CA TYR A 429 17.94 -1.52 -5.02
C TYR A 429 17.89 -0.71 -6.31
N ASN A 430 18.17 0.57 -6.24
CA ASN A 430 18.10 1.52 -7.33
C ASN A 430 19.40 2.35 -7.48
N GLY A 431 20.52 1.79 -7.03
CA GLY A 431 21.83 2.44 -7.12
C GLY A 431 22.21 3.23 -5.86
N GLU A 432 21.60 2.95 -4.72
CA GLU A 432 21.94 3.53 -3.43
C GLU A 432 23.44 3.35 -3.14
N THR A 433 24.05 4.40 -2.59
CA THR A 433 25.50 4.41 -2.32
C THR A 433 25.85 4.16 -0.86
N ILE A 434 24.84 4.02 0.00
CA ILE A 434 25.02 3.79 1.43
C ILE A 434 25.72 2.44 1.69
N THR A 435 26.78 2.45 2.49
CA THR A 435 27.57 1.26 2.81
C THR A 435 27.24 0.72 4.19
N ASN A 436 27.69 -0.51 4.50
CA ASN A 436 27.57 -1.10 5.83
C ASN A 436 28.33 -0.27 6.89
N THR A 437 29.47 0.32 6.52
CA THR A 437 30.24 1.24 7.36
C THR A 437 29.46 2.51 7.64
N ASP A 438 28.77 3.07 6.65
CA ASP A 438 27.95 4.28 6.82
C ASP A 438 26.85 4.05 7.87
N ILE A 439 26.17 2.91 7.83
CA ILE A 439 25.12 2.55 8.79
C ILE A 439 25.60 2.64 10.25
N ALA A 440 26.82 2.21 10.49
CA ALA A 440 27.37 2.13 11.86
C ALA A 440 28.07 3.42 12.32
N THR A 441 28.42 4.35 11.40
CA THR A 441 29.34 5.46 11.71
C THR A 441 28.84 6.84 11.29
N LYS A 442 27.67 6.94 10.67
CA LYS A 442 27.08 8.22 10.22
C LYS A 442 25.66 8.37 10.76
N GLN A 443 25.25 9.59 11.04
CA GLN A 443 23.87 9.91 11.34
C GLN A 443 23.22 10.58 10.12
N PRO A 444 22.23 9.95 9.47
CA PRO A 444 21.68 10.44 8.21
C PRO A 444 20.73 11.62 8.40
N PHE A 445 20.01 11.66 9.55
CA PHE A 445 18.91 12.57 9.79
C PHE A 445 18.89 13.05 11.24
N THR A 446 18.38 14.24 11.46
CA THR A 446 17.95 14.72 12.76
C THR A 446 16.65 14.03 13.21
N THR A 447 16.31 14.10 14.49
CA THR A 447 15.05 13.59 15.02
C THR A 447 13.83 14.22 14.30
N ASP A 448 13.89 15.52 14.00
CA ASP A 448 12.81 16.25 13.32
C ASP A 448 12.67 15.80 11.83
N GLU A 449 13.77 15.46 11.19
CA GLU A 449 13.72 14.93 9.81
C GLU A 449 13.17 13.50 9.75
N ILE A 450 13.38 12.69 10.79
CA ILE A 450 12.78 11.36 10.92
C ILE A 450 11.30 11.48 11.30
N ALA A 451 10.96 12.40 12.19
CA ALA A 451 9.57 12.57 12.63
C ALA A 451 8.64 12.83 11.44
N GLY A 452 7.41 12.31 11.51
CA GLY A 452 6.39 12.45 10.46
C GLY A 452 5.52 11.21 10.32
N THR A 453 4.66 11.24 9.30
CA THR A 453 3.71 10.16 9.02
C THR A 453 4.31 9.17 8.02
N TYR A 454 4.27 7.89 8.38
CA TYR A 454 4.82 6.78 7.61
C TYR A 454 3.74 5.80 7.18
N GLN A 455 3.91 5.21 6.01
CA GLN A 455 3.31 3.93 5.68
C GLN A 455 4.15 2.83 6.31
N LEU A 456 3.54 1.96 7.08
CA LEU A 456 4.18 0.86 7.82
C LEU A 456 3.64 -0.47 7.32
N LEU A 457 4.54 -1.36 6.93
CA LEU A 457 4.24 -2.74 6.56
C LEU A 457 4.82 -3.68 7.62
N VAL A 458 3.98 -4.60 8.14
CA VAL A 458 4.41 -5.60 9.14
C VAL A 458 4.42 -6.96 8.48
N HIS A 459 5.59 -7.55 8.30
CA HIS A 459 5.76 -8.90 7.75
C HIS A 459 5.46 -9.96 8.81
N LYS A 460 4.17 -10.16 9.09
CA LYS A 460 3.70 -11.12 10.11
C LYS A 460 4.16 -12.56 9.81
N ILE A 461 4.34 -13.36 10.84
CA ILE A 461 4.79 -14.74 10.70
C ILE A 461 3.68 -15.61 10.10
N PRO A 462 2.49 -15.78 10.73
CA PRO A 462 1.44 -16.55 10.10
C PRO A 462 0.83 -15.78 8.92
N ASN A 463 0.68 -16.46 7.79
CA ASN A 463 0.06 -15.91 6.59
C ASN A 463 -0.83 -16.97 5.92
N ASN A 464 -2.06 -16.61 5.55
CA ASN A 464 -2.97 -17.53 4.88
C ASN A 464 -2.75 -17.49 3.36
N HIS A 465 -1.63 -18.03 2.91
CA HIS A 465 -1.23 -18.07 1.52
C HIS A 465 -2.26 -18.79 0.61
N SER A 466 -2.98 -19.80 1.12
CA SER A 466 -4.02 -20.51 0.36
C SER A 466 -5.19 -19.59 -0.06
N ASN A 467 -5.42 -18.51 0.69
CA ASN A 467 -6.38 -17.46 0.36
C ASN A 467 -5.71 -16.26 -0.34
N LEU A 468 -4.47 -16.42 -0.81
CA LEU A 468 -3.71 -15.36 -1.46
C LEU A 468 -3.55 -14.10 -0.58
N GLU A 469 -3.46 -14.29 0.73
CA GLU A 469 -3.35 -13.19 1.68
C GLU A 469 -2.10 -12.34 1.41
N GLN A 470 -2.30 -11.04 1.29
CA GLN A 470 -1.24 -10.03 1.23
C GLN A 470 -1.42 -9.05 2.39
N VAL A 471 -0.31 -8.59 2.94
CA VAL A 471 -0.34 -7.63 4.04
C VAL A 471 -0.49 -6.23 3.49
N GLU A 472 -1.50 -5.50 3.98
CA GLU A 472 -1.71 -4.09 3.65
C GLU A 472 -0.86 -3.18 4.54
N PRO A 473 -0.26 -2.12 4.00
CA PRO A 473 0.39 -1.10 4.81
C PRO A 473 -0.64 -0.35 5.67
N VAL A 474 -0.19 0.11 6.82
CA VAL A 474 -0.97 0.93 7.75
C VAL A 474 -0.24 2.25 8.03
N THR A 475 -0.98 3.28 8.39
CA THR A 475 -0.41 4.59 8.69
C THR A 475 -0.03 4.70 10.16
N VAL A 476 1.18 5.18 10.43
CA VAL A 476 1.68 5.51 11.77
C VAL A 476 2.39 6.87 11.74
N SER A 477 2.42 7.58 12.86
CA SER A 477 3.18 8.81 13.00
C SER A 477 4.28 8.61 14.04
N LEU A 478 5.51 8.87 13.64
CA LEU A 478 6.67 8.98 14.53
C LEU A 478 6.76 10.45 14.96
N ASN A 479 6.44 10.76 16.21
CA ASN A 479 6.44 12.13 16.69
C ASN A 479 7.84 12.54 17.17
N ALA A 480 8.18 13.82 17.07
CA ALA A 480 9.50 14.35 17.49
C ALA A 480 9.81 14.16 18.99
N ASP A 481 8.79 13.92 19.81
CA ASP A 481 8.94 13.58 21.23
C ASP A 481 9.30 12.10 21.49
N GLY A 482 9.52 11.31 20.42
CA GLY A 482 9.87 9.89 20.51
C GLY A 482 8.66 8.96 20.67
N THR A 483 7.43 9.47 20.60
CA THR A 483 6.22 8.64 20.63
C THR A 483 5.82 8.16 19.22
N ILE A 484 5.12 7.01 19.14
CA ILE A 484 4.48 6.49 17.94
C ILE A 484 2.97 6.51 18.15
N THR A 485 2.24 7.06 17.18
CA THR A 485 0.77 7.15 17.19
C THR A 485 0.17 6.65 15.88
N GLY A 486 -1.15 6.51 15.81
CA GLY A 486 -1.88 6.03 14.62
C GLY A 486 -2.29 4.57 14.74
N SER A 487 -2.14 3.79 13.66
CA SER A 487 -2.52 2.37 13.63
C SER A 487 -1.70 1.48 14.57
N LYS A 488 -0.53 1.94 14.98
CA LYS A 488 0.31 1.36 16.04
C LYS A 488 0.69 2.46 17.01
N THR A 489 0.88 2.08 18.26
CA THR A 489 1.32 3.00 19.32
C THR A 489 2.57 2.48 19.99
N GLY A 490 3.41 3.40 20.52
CA GLY A 490 4.65 3.02 21.17
C GLY A 490 5.66 4.15 21.25
N THR A 491 6.93 3.80 21.17
CA THR A 491 8.04 4.77 21.20
C THR A 491 9.10 4.41 20.17
N TRP A 492 9.87 5.41 19.74
CA TRP A 492 11.00 5.23 18.86
C TRP A 492 12.20 6.06 19.31
N SER A 493 13.39 5.62 18.94
CA SER A 493 14.63 6.35 19.20
C SER A 493 15.69 6.01 18.14
N ILE A 494 16.59 6.94 17.89
CA ILE A 494 17.78 6.75 17.05
C ILE A 494 19.01 6.71 17.97
N GLU A 495 20.01 5.90 17.62
CA GLU A 495 21.31 5.88 18.28
C GLU A 495 22.19 6.96 17.69
N GLU A 496 22.66 7.89 18.51
CA GLU A 496 23.45 9.05 18.08
C GLU A 496 24.69 8.64 17.27
N GLY A 497 24.92 9.33 16.17
CA GLY A 497 26.07 9.08 15.27
C GLY A 497 25.94 7.87 14.39
N THR A 498 24.79 7.22 14.34
CA THR A 498 24.52 6.01 13.53
C THR A 498 23.20 6.12 12.78
N HIS A 499 22.94 5.15 11.90
CA HIS A 499 21.61 4.92 11.29
C HIS A 499 20.70 4.02 12.13
N TYR A 500 21.14 3.54 13.31
CA TYR A 500 20.39 2.57 14.09
C TYR A 500 19.15 3.18 14.73
N ILE A 501 18.00 2.61 14.41
CA ILE A 501 16.70 2.97 14.98
C ILE A 501 16.13 1.82 15.82
N THR A 502 15.47 2.17 16.90
CA THR A 502 14.70 1.24 17.74
C THR A 502 13.24 1.66 17.72
N LEU A 503 12.34 0.73 17.39
CA LEU A 503 10.90 0.92 17.46
C LEU A 503 10.33 -0.02 18.52
N ASN A 504 9.64 0.52 19.52
CA ASN A 504 8.92 -0.26 20.50
C ASN A 504 7.42 -0.14 20.23
N MET A 505 6.84 -1.14 19.57
CA MET A 505 5.45 -1.14 19.13
C MET A 505 4.76 -2.47 19.45
N SER A 506 3.48 -2.41 19.84
CA SER A 506 2.66 -3.62 20.03
C SER A 506 3.31 -4.68 20.94
N ASN A 507 3.95 -4.26 22.02
CA ASN A 507 4.68 -5.11 22.97
C ASN A 507 5.91 -5.84 22.38
N SER A 508 6.44 -5.38 21.27
CA SER A 508 7.66 -5.91 20.65
C SER A 508 8.65 -4.78 20.40
N ILE A 509 9.93 -5.09 20.58
CA ILE A 509 11.02 -4.18 20.25
C ILE A 509 11.62 -4.63 18.92
N TYR A 510 11.69 -3.69 17.97
CA TYR A 510 12.28 -3.87 16.65
C TYR A 510 13.58 -3.07 16.58
N TYR A 511 14.64 -3.71 16.13
CA TYR A 511 15.95 -3.09 15.92
C TYR A 511 16.21 -3.01 14.43
N GLY A 512 16.57 -1.85 13.94
CA GLY A 512 16.74 -1.65 12.50
C GLY A 512 17.60 -0.46 12.15
N VAL A 513 17.41 -0.01 10.92
CA VAL A 513 18.12 1.14 10.34
C VAL A 513 17.13 2.12 9.70
N VAL A 514 17.49 3.40 9.72
CA VAL A 514 16.80 4.48 9.00
C VAL A 514 17.78 5.13 8.02
N TYR A 515 17.37 5.31 6.77
CA TYR A 515 18.23 5.85 5.71
C TYR A 515 17.39 6.43 4.56
N GLU A 516 18.05 7.11 3.64
CA GLU A 516 17.41 7.61 2.42
C GLU A 516 17.46 6.53 1.32
N GLU A 517 16.34 6.24 0.71
CA GLU A 517 16.19 5.23 -0.33
C GLU A 517 15.32 5.74 -1.47
N THR A 518 15.60 5.29 -2.69
CA THR A 518 14.79 5.58 -3.87
C THR A 518 13.64 4.60 -3.97
N MET A 519 12.42 5.10 -4.13
CA MET A 519 11.23 4.28 -4.24
C MET A 519 11.13 3.55 -5.57
N ASP A 520 10.61 2.35 -5.56
CA ASP A 520 10.35 1.54 -6.75
C ASP A 520 9.61 2.32 -7.84
N TYR A 521 10.00 2.08 -9.09
CA TYR A 521 9.43 2.67 -10.32
C TYR A 521 9.53 4.20 -10.44
N THR A 522 10.21 4.85 -9.53
CA THR A 522 10.41 6.29 -9.54
C THR A 522 11.88 6.66 -9.25
N ASN A 523 12.19 7.94 -9.36
CA ASN A 523 13.44 8.51 -8.83
C ASN A 523 13.18 9.35 -7.56
N MET A 524 12.05 9.12 -6.89
CA MET A 524 11.71 9.85 -5.68
C MET A 524 12.38 9.22 -4.46
N HIS A 525 12.87 10.07 -3.57
CA HIS A 525 13.53 9.63 -2.36
C HIS A 525 12.57 9.62 -1.18
N ALA A 526 12.73 8.61 -0.36
CA ALA A 526 11.98 8.40 0.87
C ALA A 526 12.94 8.24 2.05
N VAL A 527 12.51 8.69 3.22
CA VAL A 527 13.10 8.26 4.49
C VAL A 527 12.52 6.88 4.78
N ALA A 528 13.37 5.87 4.69
CA ALA A 528 13.02 4.47 4.80
C ALA A 528 13.49 3.88 6.13
N ILE A 529 12.71 3.00 6.72
CA ILE A 529 13.03 2.27 7.95
C ILE A 529 12.80 0.79 7.69
N THR A 530 13.76 -0.02 8.04
CA THR A 530 13.63 -1.48 8.09
C THR A 530 14.12 -1.99 9.43
N ALA A 531 13.37 -2.88 10.07
CA ALA A 531 13.70 -3.40 11.39
C ALA A 531 13.15 -4.80 11.63
N VAL A 532 13.74 -5.54 12.56
CA VAL A 532 13.32 -6.89 12.95
C VAL A 532 13.26 -7.02 14.48
N SER A 533 12.27 -7.75 14.96
CA SER A 533 12.13 -8.10 16.39
C SER A 533 12.82 -9.42 16.71
N ASN A 534 13.19 -9.64 17.97
CA ASN A 534 13.70 -10.94 18.43
C ASN A 534 12.69 -12.10 18.27
N GLY A 535 11.43 -11.77 17.97
CA GLY A 535 10.41 -12.75 17.63
C GLY A 535 10.39 -13.14 16.16
N GLY A 536 11.28 -12.60 15.33
CA GLY A 536 11.41 -12.89 13.91
C GLY A 536 10.47 -12.12 12.98
N VAL A 537 9.74 -11.14 13.49
CA VAL A 537 8.85 -10.27 12.70
C VAL A 537 9.64 -9.08 12.20
N SER A 538 9.63 -8.85 10.89
CA SER A 538 10.20 -7.65 10.26
C SER A 538 9.14 -6.61 9.97
N VAL A 539 9.58 -5.36 9.94
CA VAL A 539 8.76 -4.21 9.55
C VAL A 539 9.51 -3.34 8.55
N TRP A 540 8.77 -2.82 7.59
CA TRP A 540 9.20 -1.77 6.68
C TRP A 540 8.36 -0.52 6.90
N ALA A 541 8.98 0.64 6.86
CA ALA A 541 8.23 1.90 6.86
C ALA A 541 8.89 2.92 5.95
N TYR A 542 8.09 3.81 5.36
CA TYR A 542 8.62 4.93 4.60
C TYR A 542 7.74 6.16 4.72
N LYS A 543 8.37 7.32 4.56
CA LYS A 543 7.71 8.58 4.24
C LYS A 543 8.46 9.25 3.10
N LEU A 544 7.73 9.92 2.18
CA LEU A 544 8.37 10.72 1.16
C LEU A 544 9.09 11.91 1.79
N HIS A 545 10.27 12.24 1.26
CA HIS A 545 10.88 13.51 1.56
C HIS A 545 10.00 14.65 1.02
N PRO A 546 9.72 15.72 1.78
CA PRO A 546 8.75 16.77 1.41
C PRO A 546 8.93 17.35 0.01
N LYS A 547 10.16 17.51 -0.44
CA LYS A 547 10.48 17.98 -1.79
C LYS A 547 9.91 17.08 -2.90
N TYR A 548 10.03 15.76 -2.70
CA TYR A 548 9.58 14.76 -3.68
C TYR A 548 8.07 14.53 -3.61
N GLU A 549 7.47 14.61 -2.42
CA GLU A 549 6.02 14.59 -2.27
C GLU A 549 5.38 15.77 -3.01
N LEU A 550 5.92 16.98 -2.81
CA LEU A 550 5.48 18.17 -3.53
C LEU A 550 5.66 18.03 -5.04
N ALA A 551 6.81 17.52 -5.50
CA ALA A 551 7.07 17.29 -6.93
C ALA A 551 6.10 16.29 -7.56
N TYR A 552 5.78 15.20 -6.85
CA TYR A 552 4.78 14.24 -7.27
C TYR A 552 3.40 14.90 -7.42
N GLN A 553 3.00 15.66 -6.40
CA GLN A 553 1.72 16.35 -6.40
C GLN A 553 1.60 17.34 -7.56
N VAL A 554 2.64 18.14 -7.80
CA VAL A 554 2.68 19.11 -8.92
C VAL A 554 2.56 18.42 -10.27
N LYS A 555 3.22 17.26 -10.44
CA LYS A 555 3.18 16.53 -11.73
C LYS A 555 1.86 15.84 -11.99
N THR A 556 1.24 15.27 -10.97
CA THR A 556 0.08 14.38 -11.11
C THR A 556 -1.25 15.09 -10.90
N GLN A 557 -1.25 16.30 -10.35
CA GLN A 557 -2.45 17.07 -10.05
C GLN A 557 -3.28 17.38 -11.31
N LYS A 558 -4.59 17.46 -11.09
CA LYS A 558 -5.55 17.95 -12.08
C LYS A 558 -6.35 19.09 -11.43
N LEU A 559 -5.86 20.32 -11.59
CA LEU A 559 -6.56 21.47 -11.04
C LEU A 559 -7.84 21.75 -11.81
N PRO A 560 -8.91 22.24 -11.13
CA PRO A 560 -10.23 22.45 -11.74
C PRO A 560 -10.29 23.68 -12.64
N VAL A 561 -9.23 24.49 -12.68
CA VAL A 561 -9.12 25.73 -13.47
C VAL A 561 -7.97 25.66 -14.48
N SER A 562 -8.11 26.45 -15.54
CA SER A 562 -7.09 26.67 -16.56
C SER A 562 -7.18 28.12 -17.05
N ASN A 563 -6.10 28.62 -17.64
CA ASN A 563 -6.11 29.96 -18.23
C ASN A 563 -7.23 30.13 -19.28
N ASN A 564 -7.85 31.29 -19.28
CA ASN A 564 -8.95 31.70 -20.17
C ASN A 564 -10.24 30.86 -20.03
N LYS A 565 -10.38 30.09 -18.92
CA LYS A 565 -11.62 29.37 -18.66
C LYS A 565 -12.75 30.33 -18.32
N ASN A 566 -13.87 30.23 -19.01
CA ASN A 566 -15.09 30.97 -18.64
C ASN A 566 -15.74 30.36 -17.41
N ILE A 567 -15.91 31.14 -16.37
CA ILE A 567 -16.56 30.76 -15.11
C ILE A 567 -18.00 31.29 -15.14
N LYS A 568 -18.95 30.40 -15.15
CA LYS A 568 -20.39 30.65 -15.10
C LYS A 568 -21.11 29.91 -13.97
N GLN A 569 -20.37 29.23 -13.12
CA GLN A 569 -20.82 28.50 -11.94
C GLN A 569 -19.70 28.44 -10.90
N ASN A 570 -20.02 28.07 -9.68
CA ASN A 570 -19.01 27.79 -8.66
C ASN A 570 -17.99 26.77 -9.15
N VAL A 571 -16.74 26.94 -8.75
CA VAL A 571 -15.65 26.03 -9.04
C VAL A 571 -15.25 25.32 -7.76
N ASP A 572 -15.27 24.01 -7.75
CA ASP A 572 -14.78 23.25 -6.61
C ASP A 572 -13.24 23.23 -6.60
N LEU A 573 -12.64 24.21 -5.93
CA LEU A 573 -11.18 24.37 -5.91
C LEU A 573 -10.46 23.34 -5.05
N TYR A 574 -11.15 22.71 -4.07
CA TYR A 574 -10.55 21.82 -3.09
C TYR A 574 -10.99 20.36 -3.22
N GLY A 575 -12.15 20.09 -3.81
CA GLY A 575 -12.78 18.77 -3.77
C GLY A 575 -12.29 17.77 -4.83
N SER A 576 -11.61 18.24 -5.87
CA SER A 576 -11.25 17.41 -7.02
C SER A 576 -9.78 16.97 -7.06
N MET A 577 -8.97 17.43 -6.12
CA MET A 577 -7.54 17.15 -6.09
C MET A 577 -7.18 16.20 -4.94
N PRO A 578 -6.94 14.91 -5.23
CA PRO A 578 -6.41 14.01 -4.22
C PRO A 578 -4.99 14.45 -3.88
N LEU A 579 -4.74 14.83 -2.63
CA LEU A 579 -3.40 15.04 -2.11
C LEU A 579 -2.77 13.67 -1.83
N TYR A 580 -1.53 13.49 -2.27
CA TYR A 580 -0.75 12.31 -1.95
C TYR A 580 0.15 12.61 -0.77
N GLY A 581 0.15 11.71 0.22
CA GLY A 581 0.85 11.92 1.48
C GLY A 581 0.11 12.86 2.43
N ASP A 582 0.60 12.93 3.66
CA ASP A 582 -0.07 13.68 4.74
C ASP A 582 0.55 15.06 4.97
N GLN A 583 1.59 15.43 4.22
CA GLN A 583 2.36 16.65 4.45
C GLN A 583 1.98 17.78 3.49
N THR A 584 1.39 17.45 2.34
CA THR A 584 1.04 18.46 1.32
C THR A 584 -0.31 19.08 1.62
N THR A 585 -0.35 20.41 1.68
CA THR A 585 -1.60 21.20 1.79
C THR A 585 -1.80 22.04 0.54
N LEU A 586 -3.09 22.31 0.21
CA LEU A 586 -3.49 23.17 -0.90
C LEU A 586 -4.15 24.43 -0.37
N GLU A 587 -3.74 25.58 -0.89
CA GLU A 587 -4.34 26.86 -0.64
C GLU A 587 -4.67 27.56 -1.96
N TRP A 588 -5.78 28.32 -1.98
CA TRP A 588 -6.15 29.15 -3.11
C TRP A 588 -6.30 30.61 -2.71
N THR A 589 -5.81 31.49 -3.56
CA THR A 589 -6.05 32.95 -3.42
C THR A 589 -6.65 33.49 -4.70
N SER A 590 -7.59 34.42 -4.56
CA SER A 590 -8.25 35.15 -5.66
C SER A 590 -7.82 36.61 -5.68
N SER A 591 -7.53 37.14 -6.86
CA SER A 591 -7.24 38.55 -7.05
C SER A 591 -8.50 39.45 -6.88
N ASN A 592 -9.69 38.85 -6.98
CA ASN A 592 -10.95 39.53 -6.78
C ASN A 592 -11.96 38.64 -6.05
N PRO A 593 -11.87 38.55 -4.71
CA PRO A 593 -12.76 37.69 -3.92
C PRO A 593 -14.23 38.09 -3.97
N ALA A 594 -14.54 39.30 -4.35
CA ALA A 594 -15.92 39.79 -4.53
C ALA A 594 -16.59 39.18 -5.78
N VAL A 595 -15.79 38.68 -6.74
CA VAL A 595 -16.30 38.08 -7.98
C VAL A 595 -16.15 36.54 -7.91
N ILE A 596 -15.00 36.04 -7.52
CA ILE A 596 -14.76 34.64 -7.22
C ILE A 596 -13.92 34.58 -5.95
N ASN A 597 -14.42 33.99 -4.89
CA ASN A 597 -13.68 33.94 -3.63
C ASN A 597 -12.61 32.80 -3.62
N ASN A 598 -11.82 32.75 -2.57
CA ASN A 598 -10.74 31.75 -2.40
C ASN A 598 -11.24 30.28 -2.35
N TYR A 599 -12.53 30.06 -2.19
CA TYR A 599 -13.16 28.74 -2.20
C TYR A 599 -13.80 28.39 -3.55
N GLY A 600 -13.66 29.28 -4.54
CA GLY A 600 -14.23 29.09 -5.87
C GLY A 600 -15.71 29.46 -5.99
N LYS A 601 -16.29 30.10 -4.97
CA LYS A 601 -17.67 30.59 -5.05
C LYS A 601 -17.71 31.82 -5.96
N TYR A 602 -18.54 31.74 -6.98
CA TYR A 602 -18.73 32.79 -8.00
C TYR A 602 -19.99 33.61 -7.70
N TYR A 603 -19.86 34.92 -7.78
CA TYR A 603 -20.90 35.87 -7.45
C TYR A 603 -21.38 36.65 -8.72
N PRO A 604 -22.35 36.10 -9.45
CA PRO A 604 -22.80 36.68 -10.71
C PRO A 604 -23.72 37.89 -10.54
N LEU A 605 -24.45 38.01 -9.42
CA LEU A 605 -25.46 39.08 -9.24
C LEU A 605 -24.81 40.46 -9.19
N GLY A 606 -25.26 41.36 -10.06
CA GLY A 606 -24.74 42.71 -10.16
C GLY A 606 -23.40 42.82 -10.91
N LEU A 607 -22.84 41.76 -11.43
CA LEU A 607 -21.63 41.78 -12.25
C LEU A 607 -22.01 42.24 -13.67
N ALA A 608 -21.73 43.51 -13.96
CA ALA A 608 -22.17 44.20 -15.19
C ALA A 608 -21.38 43.72 -16.42
N GLU A 609 -20.09 43.41 -16.26
CA GLU A 609 -19.19 43.01 -17.35
C GLU A 609 -18.44 41.71 -17.01
N ASP A 610 -18.06 40.96 -18.04
CA ASP A 610 -17.17 39.82 -17.88
C ASP A 610 -15.85 40.31 -17.26
N THR A 611 -15.44 39.68 -16.19
CA THR A 611 -14.29 40.13 -15.37
C THR A 611 -13.21 39.08 -15.31
N GLU A 612 -11.96 39.44 -15.58
CA GLU A 612 -10.82 38.58 -15.37
C GLU A 612 -10.48 38.48 -13.88
N VAL A 613 -10.31 37.27 -13.39
CA VAL A 613 -9.91 36.97 -12.03
C VAL A 613 -8.71 36.03 -12.08
N THR A 614 -7.64 36.35 -11.36
CA THR A 614 -6.50 35.46 -11.18
C THR A 614 -6.74 34.61 -9.95
N LEU A 615 -6.79 33.29 -10.15
CA LEU A 615 -6.84 32.31 -9.08
C LEU A 615 -5.44 31.66 -8.96
N THR A 616 -4.80 31.81 -7.80
CA THR A 616 -3.48 31.26 -7.55
C THR A 616 -3.60 30.04 -6.64
N ALA A 617 -3.19 28.87 -7.15
CA ALA A 617 -3.02 27.66 -6.37
C ALA A 617 -1.65 27.66 -5.71
N ARG A 618 -1.58 27.30 -4.43
CA ARG A 618 -0.33 27.09 -3.69
C ARG A 618 -0.38 25.76 -2.99
N LEU A 619 0.62 24.92 -3.28
CA LEU A 619 0.88 23.68 -2.57
C LEU A 619 2.04 23.89 -1.60
N ASN A 620 1.88 23.50 -0.34
CA ASN A 620 2.91 23.58 0.68
C ASN A 620 3.22 22.16 1.16
N CYS A 621 4.51 21.85 1.33
CA CYS A 621 4.97 20.58 1.89
C CYS A 621 6.29 20.79 2.65
N GLY A 622 6.24 20.76 3.98
CA GLY A 622 7.38 21.06 4.83
C GLY A 622 8.01 22.43 4.51
N ASN A 623 9.30 22.44 4.24
CA ASN A 623 10.03 23.68 3.88
C ASN A 623 9.95 24.02 2.39
N TYR A 624 9.07 23.39 1.62
CA TYR A 624 8.92 23.62 0.18
C TYR A 624 7.51 24.08 -0.16
N PHE A 625 7.39 24.88 -1.19
CA PHE A 625 6.11 25.22 -1.78
C PHE A 625 6.21 25.32 -3.30
N TRP A 626 5.06 25.16 -3.93
CA TRP A 626 4.84 25.44 -5.36
C TRP A 626 3.63 26.33 -5.50
N GLN A 627 3.64 27.22 -6.50
CA GLN A 627 2.48 28.03 -6.81
C GLN A 627 2.34 28.26 -8.31
N GLU A 628 1.10 28.37 -8.78
CA GLU A 628 0.77 28.71 -10.17
C GLU A 628 -0.50 29.55 -10.22
N ALA A 629 -0.48 30.57 -11.06
CA ALA A 629 -1.59 31.50 -11.24
C ALA A 629 -2.35 31.21 -12.53
N TYR A 630 -3.69 31.20 -12.43
CA TYR A 630 -4.60 30.95 -13.55
C TYR A 630 -5.50 32.17 -13.74
N VAL A 631 -5.44 32.83 -14.90
CA VAL A 631 -6.36 33.89 -15.26
C VAL A 631 -7.62 33.24 -15.83
N VAL A 632 -8.75 33.42 -15.13
CA VAL A 632 -10.07 32.93 -15.55
C VAL A 632 -10.96 34.10 -15.85
N LYS A 633 -11.99 33.90 -16.65
CA LYS A 633 -12.96 34.89 -17.03
C LYS A 633 -14.30 34.60 -16.35
N ALA A 634 -14.63 35.35 -15.32
CA ALA A 634 -15.93 35.34 -14.68
C ALA A 634 -16.95 36.07 -15.59
N LEU A 635 -17.97 35.33 -16.06
CA LEU A 635 -18.97 35.93 -16.93
C LEU A 635 -19.87 36.92 -16.15
N SER A 636 -20.26 37.99 -16.82
CA SER A 636 -21.26 38.93 -16.27
C SER A 636 -22.60 38.23 -16.01
N GLU A 637 -23.43 38.84 -15.19
CA GLU A 637 -24.78 38.33 -14.94
C GLU A 637 -25.54 38.06 -16.25
N ALA A 638 -25.46 38.98 -17.21
CA ALA A 638 -26.12 38.85 -18.51
C ALA A 638 -25.59 37.69 -19.34
N ASN A 639 -24.25 37.46 -19.37
CA ASN A 639 -23.60 36.42 -20.15
C ASN A 639 -23.70 35.03 -19.51
N ALA A 640 -23.95 34.96 -18.20
CA ALA A 640 -24.13 33.69 -17.49
C ALA A 640 -25.57 33.19 -17.50
N LYS A 641 -26.56 34.04 -17.73
CA LYS A 641 -27.99 33.69 -17.73
C LYS A 641 -28.37 32.77 -18.87
N ASN A 642 -29.21 31.77 -18.54
CA ASN A 642 -29.83 30.88 -19.53
C ASN A 642 -31.33 31.22 -19.79
N SER A 643 -31.94 32.10 -18.97
CA SER A 643 -33.32 32.55 -19.05
C SER A 643 -33.48 33.97 -18.52
N ASN A 644 -34.62 34.58 -18.85
CA ASN A 644 -34.97 35.91 -18.32
C ASN A 644 -35.67 35.82 -16.95
N THR A 645 -35.83 34.65 -16.36
CA THR A 645 -36.44 34.46 -15.04
C THR A 645 -35.44 34.76 -13.95
N THR A 646 -35.94 35.30 -12.83
CA THR A 646 -35.16 35.47 -11.60
C THR A 646 -35.31 34.28 -10.67
N TRP A 647 -34.38 34.11 -9.73
CA TRP A 647 -34.45 33.02 -8.74
C TRP A 647 -35.72 33.04 -7.89
N ALA A 648 -36.42 34.17 -7.75
CA ALA A 648 -37.68 34.33 -7.00
C ALA A 648 -38.91 33.93 -7.82
N ASP A 649 -38.84 33.92 -9.16
CA ASP A 649 -39.98 33.60 -10.00
C ASP A 649 -40.42 32.14 -9.83
N GLY A 650 -41.73 31.93 -9.65
CA GLY A 650 -42.30 30.63 -9.42
C GLY A 650 -42.13 30.06 -7.99
N MET A 651 -41.66 30.88 -7.05
CA MET A 651 -41.61 30.48 -5.65
C MET A 651 -43.01 30.46 -5.05
N LEU A 652 -43.42 29.34 -4.50
CA LEU A 652 -44.72 29.14 -3.86
C LEU A 652 -44.65 29.21 -2.34
N ALA A 653 -43.52 28.85 -1.76
CA ALA A 653 -43.36 28.87 -0.31
C ALA A 653 -41.88 29.14 0.07
N HIS A 654 -41.74 29.87 1.17
CA HIS A 654 -40.44 30.07 1.83
C HIS A 654 -40.62 30.01 3.35
N TYR A 655 -40.01 29.03 4.00
CA TYR A 655 -40.00 28.86 5.45
C TYR A 655 -38.57 29.09 5.95
N ASP A 656 -38.34 30.23 6.61
CA ASP A 656 -37.01 30.59 7.13
C ASP A 656 -36.78 30.17 8.59
N PHE A 657 -37.81 29.63 9.23
CA PHE A 657 -37.78 29.11 10.61
C PHE A 657 -37.30 30.14 11.66
N ASP A 658 -37.30 31.43 11.34
CA ASP A 658 -36.85 32.47 12.25
C ASP A 658 -37.82 32.67 13.43
N ASP A 659 -39.01 32.11 13.32
CA ASP A 659 -40.02 32.19 14.37
C ASP A 659 -40.58 30.79 14.74
N ALA A 660 -41.10 30.65 15.97
CA ALA A 660 -41.65 29.39 16.47
C ALA A 660 -42.99 29.03 15.81
N GLU A 661 -43.57 29.87 14.99
CA GLU A 661 -44.83 29.60 14.29
C GLU A 661 -44.61 28.87 12.98
N LEU A 662 -43.34 28.76 12.52
CA LEU A 662 -42.93 28.12 11.28
C LEU A 662 -43.78 28.55 10.09
N ALA A 663 -44.01 29.88 9.96
CA ALA A 663 -44.92 30.44 8.98
C ALA A 663 -44.25 30.55 7.59
N ASN A 664 -45.04 30.34 6.53
CA ASN A 664 -44.61 30.62 5.16
C ASN A 664 -44.49 32.13 4.95
N LYS A 665 -43.31 32.64 4.63
CA LYS A 665 -43.07 34.10 4.41
C LYS A 665 -43.91 34.69 3.27
N LEU A 666 -44.31 33.89 2.30
CA LEU A 666 -45.16 34.33 1.18
C LEU A 666 -46.65 34.31 1.54
N ASN A 667 -47.05 33.45 2.48
CA ASN A 667 -48.39 33.36 2.99
C ASN A 667 -48.38 32.97 4.49
N PRO A 668 -48.32 33.93 5.42
CA PRO A 668 -48.16 33.66 6.85
C PRO A 668 -49.31 32.88 7.49
N SER A 669 -50.45 32.69 6.82
CA SER A 669 -51.51 31.84 7.27
C SER A 669 -51.18 30.34 7.11
N GLU A 670 -50.24 30.00 6.24
CA GLU A 670 -49.76 28.63 6.05
C GLU A 670 -48.56 28.37 6.98
N LYS A 671 -48.69 27.39 7.84
CA LYS A 671 -47.66 27.06 8.82
C LYS A 671 -47.21 25.61 8.65
N ALA A 672 -45.87 25.41 8.69
CA ALA A 672 -45.34 24.08 8.86
C ALA A 672 -45.56 23.54 10.29
N LEU A 673 -45.57 22.26 10.47
CA LEU A 673 -45.74 21.62 11.76
C LEU A 673 -44.55 20.71 12.05
N LEU A 674 -43.98 20.83 13.24
CA LEU A 674 -43.10 19.79 13.75
C LEU A 674 -43.97 18.65 14.25
N LYS A 675 -43.76 17.43 13.70
CA LYS A 675 -44.52 16.23 14.08
C LYS A 675 -43.57 15.17 14.64
N LYS A 676 -44.12 14.37 15.57
CA LYS A 676 -43.51 13.13 16.06
C LYS A 676 -44.57 12.03 15.99
N ASN A 677 -44.24 10.94 15.28
CA ASN A 677 -45.19 9.82 15.05
C ASN A 677 -46.54 10.30 14.52
N GLY A 678 -46.52 11.27 13.59
CA GLY A 678 -47.72 11.83 12.99
C GLY A 678 -48.48 12.88 13.87
N THR A 679 -48.12 13.06 15.13
CA THR A 679 -48.74 14.03 16.06
C THR A 679 -47.91 15.32 16.11
N ALA A 680 -48.58 16.46 15.96
CA ALA A 680 -47.94 17.76 16.09
C ALA A 680 -47.37 17.99 17.50
N ILE A 681 -46.12 18.47 17.58
CA ILE A 681 -45.45 18.87 18.81
C ILE A 681 -44.96 20.32 18.72
N ALA A 682 -44.64 20.90 19.86
CA ALA A 682 -44.05 22.25 19.86
C ALA A 682 -42.70 22.23 19.10
N PRO A 683 -42.47 23.19 18.18
CA PRO A 683 -41.24 23.27 17.45
C PRO A 683 -40.06 23.67 18.36
N THR A 684 -38.91 23.04 18.15
CA THR A 684 -37.66 23.46 18.75
C THR A 684 -36.94 24.34 17.75
N VAL A 685 -37.03 25.66 17.93
CA VAL A 685 -36.31 26.67 17.16
C VAL A 685 -35.33 27.37 18.08
N ASP A 686 -34.13 27.54 17.64
CA ASP A 686 -33.06 28.23 18.39
C ASP A 686 -32.06 28.91 17.45
N ASP A 687 -31.34 29.89 17.98
CA ASP A 687 -30.30 30.69 17.31
C ASP A 687 -28.88 30.23 17.65
N THR A 688 -28.72 28.99 18.11
CA THR A 688 -27.44 28.47 18.56
C THR A 688 -26.46 28.21 17.39
N GLU A 689 -26.94 28.20 16.16
CA GLU A 689 -26.16 27.96 14.96
C GLU A 689 -25.53 29.28 14.43
N LEU A 690 -24.30 29.52 14.85
CA LEU A 690 -23.54 30.72 14.51
C LEU A 690 -23.32 30.98 13.02
N LEU A 691 -23.43 29.94 12.18
CA LEU A 691 -23.24 30.04 10.73
C LEU A 691 -24.54 30.34 9.96
N ARG A 692 -25.68 30.35 10.64
CA ARG A 692 -26.99 30.64 10.06
C ARG A 692 -27.62 31.82 10.77
N ASN A 693 -27.24 32.97 10.57
CA ASN A 693 -27.76 34.16 11.23
C ASN A 693 -29.31 34.17 11.32
N GLY A 694 -29.86 33.72 12.44
CA GLY A 694 -31.29 33.49 12.70
C GLY A 694 -31.57 32.16 13.37
N ASN A 695 -32.82 31.85 13.58
CA ASN A 695 -33.26 30.59 14.16
C ASN A 695 -33.22 29.45 13.15
N THR A 696 -33.06 28.24 13.64
CA THR A 696 -33.13 26.99 12.86
C THR A 696 -34.01 25.97 13.55
N VAL A 697 -34.67 25.08 12.80
CA VAL A 697 -35.40 23.97 13.38
C VAL A 697 -34.45 22.83 13.65
N HIS A 698 -34.41 22.37 14.89
CA HIS A 698 -33.68 21.17 15.28
C HIS A 698 -34.64 19.99 15.42
N LEU A 699 -34.42 18.97 14.61
CA LEU A 699 -35.06 17.69 14.77
C LEU A 699 -34.25 16.87 15.79
N ASN A 700 -34.66 16.91 17.05
CA ASN A 700 -33.96 16.25 18.13
C ASN A 700 -34.42 14.81 18.29
N PHE A 701 -33.51 13.90 18.16
CA PHE A 701 -33.68 12.47 18.26
C PHE A 701 -33.03 11.94 19.55
N GLY A 702 -33.70 12.12 20.68
CA GLY A 702 -33.30 11.40 21.89
C GLY A 702 -33.22 9.88 21.60
N ALA A 703 -32.50 9.13 22.41
CA ALA A 703 -32.06 7.76 22.23
C ALA A 703 -33.07 6.70 21.70
N ASN A 704 -34.33 7.02 21.52
CA ASN A 704 -35.38 6.09 21.17
C ASN A 704 -36.34 6.51 20.04
N GLY A 705 -35.98 7.50 19.19
CA GLY A 705 -37.02 7.85 18.23
C GLY A 705 -36.59 8.82 17.12
N LYS A 706 -36.08 8.31 16.05
CA LYS A 706 -35.95 8.96 14.78
C LYS A 706 -37.31 9.16 14.08
N GLU A 707 -38.27 9.77 14.74
CA GLU A 707 -39.64 9.88 14.26
C GLU A 707 -40.15 11.32 14.17
N SER A 708 -39.29 12.31 14.48
CA SER A 708 -39.64 13.70 14.36
C SER A 708 -39.32 14.20 12.96
N TYR A 709 -40.13 15.06 12.40
CA TYR A 709 -40.02 15.62 11.08
C TYR A 709 -40.81 16.93 10.98
N VAL A 710 -40.42 17.79 10.04
CA VAL A 710 -41.17 18.97 9.66
C VAL A 710 -42.14 18.57 8.54
N ALA A 711 -43.44 18.77 8.78
CA ALA A 711 -44.50 18.61 7.79
C ALA A 711 -44.90 19.99 7.25
N ILE A 712 -44.70 20.24 5.98
CA ILE A 712 -45.09 21.44 5.28
C ILE A 712 -46.38 21.16 4.52
N PRO A 713 -47.45 21.95 4.65
CA PRO A 713 -48.60 21.90 3.73
C PRO A 713 -48.09 22.01 2.30
N ASN A 714 -48.34 21.02 1.46
CA ASN A 714 -47.73 20.93 0.15
C ASN A 714 -48.15 22.08 -0.79
N PRO A 715 -47.25 23.04 -1.12
CA PRO A 715 -47.62 24.19 -1.96
C PRO A 715 -47.80 23.81 -3.44
N LEU A 716 -47.36 22.60 -3.83
CA LEU A 716 -47.50 22.04 -5.18
C LEU A 716 -48.85 21.35 -5.40
N LYS A 717 -49.63 21.14 -4.35
CA LYS A 717 -50.90 20.41 -4.44
C LYS A 717 -51.89 21.11 -5.39
N GLY A 718 -52.40 20.34 -6.34
CA GLY A 718 -53.33 20.82 -7.34
C GLY A 718 -52.75 21.73 -8.42
N LYS A 719 -51.41 21.93 -8.46
CA LYS A 719 -50.73 22.70 -9.50
C LYS A 719 -50.54 21.89 -10.78
N ASP A 720 -50.59 22.58 -11.92
CA ASP A 720 -50.08 22.05 -13.16
C ASP A 720 -48.56 22.23 -13.19
N LEU A 721 -47.83 21.16 -12.98
CA LEU A 721 -46.39 21.17 -12.98
C LEU A 721 -45.78 20.98 -14.39
N ALA A 722 -46.37 21.65 -15.39
CA ALA A 722 -45.86 21.62 -16.78
C ALA A 722 -44.43 22.14 -16.89
N ASN A 723 -44.02 23.10 -16.03
CA ASN A 723 -42.65 23.63 -15.95
C ASN A 723 -41.76 22.89 -14.93
N GLY A 724 -42.22 21.76 -14.41
CA GLY A 724 -41.52 21.00 -13.38
C GLY A 724 -41.72 21.58 -11.97
N ALA A 725 -40.85 21.20 -11.06
CA ALA A 725 -40.85 21.65 -9.67
C ALA A 725 -39.42 21.75 -9.14
N THR A 726 -39.21 22.56 -8.11
CA THR A 726 -37.93 22.63 -7.39
C THR A 726 -38.20 22.71 -5.89
N ILE A 727 -37.42 21.95 -5.10
CA ILE A 727 -37.37 22.02 -3.64
C ILE A 727 -35.94 22.35 -3.24
N SER A 728 -35.77 23.38 -2.42
CA SER A 728 -34.46 23.79 -1.89
C SER A 728 -34.54 23.98 -0.39
N PHE A 729 -33.53 23.56 0.35
CA PHE A 729 -33.44 23.75 1.79
C PHE A 729 -31.98 23.72 2.26
N PHE A 730 -31.73 24.38 3.39
CA PHE A 730 -30.46 24.21 4.09
C PHE A 730 -30.60 23.10 5.14
N VAL A 731 -29.56 22.29 5.23
CA VAL A 731 -29.51 21.16 6.18
C VAL A 731 -28.12 21.04 6.79
N LYS A 732 -28.10 20.81 8.11
CA LYS A 732 -26.90 20.40 8.83
C LYS A 732 -27.16 19.06 9.48
N ARG A 733 -26.46 18.02 9.05
CA ARG A 733 -26.54 16.69 9.64
C ARG A 733 -25.76 16.68 10.95
N THR A 734 -26.25 15.96 11.95
CA THR A 734 -25.61 15.82 13.26
C THR A 734 -24.90 14.48 13.42
N ASP A 735 -25.22 13.49 12.60
CA ASP A 735 -24.59 12.18 12.57
C ASP A 735 -24.07 11.82 11.17
N ASP A 736 -23.40 10.69 11.07
CA ASP A 736 -22.82 10.17 9.82
C ASP A 736 -23.72 9.14 9.12
N ASN A 737 -24.94 8.90 9.60
CA ASN A 737 -25.89 7.97 8.97
C ASN A 737 -26.45 8.54 7.65
N LEU A 738 -25.82 8.20 6.55
CA LEU A 738 -26.19 8.69 5.22
C LEU A 738 -27.51 8.15 4.67
N TRP A 739 -28.09 7.13 5.30
CA TRP A 739 -29.32 6.49 4.84
C TRP A 739 -30.59 7.08 5.44
N ASP A 740 -30.53 7.93 6.45
CA ASP A 740 -31.69 8.62 6.97
C ASP A 740 -32.25 9.61 5.95
N ALA A 741 -33.58 9.67 5.89
CA ALA A 741 -34.26 10.48 4.90
C ALA A 741 -34.23 11.97 5.23
N LEU A 742 -33.85 12.79 4.27
CA LEU A 742 -33.84 14.26 4.38
C LEU A 742 -35.15 14.87 3.93
N PHE A 743 -35.82 14.27 2.95
CA PHE A 743 -37.08 14.76 2.43
C PHE A 743 -37.95 13.60 1.96
N GLY A 744 -39.29 13.77 1.99
CA GLY A 744 -40.21 12.78 1.46
C GLY A 744 -41.60 13.32 1.18
N MET A 745 -42.33 12.63 0.31
CA MET A 745 -43.75 12.84 0.00
C MET A 745 -44.43 11.49 -0.23
N GLU A 746 -45.71 11.42 0.08
CA GLU A 746 -46.48 10.17 -0.07
C GLU A 746 -47.95 10.49 -0.43
N ASN A 747 -48.52 9.72 -1.33
CA ASN A 747 -49.95 9.69 -1.60
C ASN A 747 -50.33 8.35 -2.24
N ASN A 748 -51.46 7.74 -1.80
CA ASN A 748 -52.03 6.51 -2.41
C ASN A 748 -50.99 5.39 -2.64
N ASN A 749 -50.14 5.11 -1.66
CA ASN A 749 -49.02 4.16 -1.73
C ASN A 749 -47.89 4.54 -2.67
N GLN A 750 -47.97 5.65 -3.37
CA GLN A 750 -46.84 6.23 -4.07
C GLN A 750 -45.93 6.99 -3.09
N ARG A 751 -44.64 6.91 -3.27
CA ARG A 751 -43.66 7.44 -2.32
C ARG A 751 -42.47 8.02 -3.04
N LEU A 752 -42.10 9.23 -2.66
CA LEU A 752 -40.88 9.90 -3.10
C LEU A 752 -40.05 10.25 -1.87
N TYR A 753 -38.75 10.02 -1.90
CA TYR A 753 -37.85 10.36 -0.79
C TYR A 753 -36.42 10.62 -1.28
N MET A 754 -35.66 11.33 -0.48
CA MET A 754 -34.21 11.50 -0.64
C MET A 754 -33.50 11.25 0.70
N THR A 755 -32.35 10.60 0.66
CA THR A 755 -31.52 10.31 1.84
C THR A 755 -30.26 11.19 1.91
N GLY A 756 -29.54 11.15 3.04
CA GLY A 756 -28.33 11.96 3.27
C GLY A 756 -27.16 11.69 2.32
N ASN A 757 -27.15 10.54 1.64
CA ASN A 757 -26.17 10.25 0.57
C ASN A 757 -26.63 10.75 -0.81
N LEU A 758 -27.68 11.59 -0.85
CA LEU A 758 -28.31 12.15 -2.06
C LEU A 758 -28.96 11.08 -2.96
N TYR A 759 -29.33 9.97 -2.37
CA TYR A 759 -30.07 8.92 -3.04
C TYR A 759 -31.54 9.30 -3.12
N VAL A 760 -32.11 9.33 -4.31
CA VAL A 760 -33.54 9.63 -4.55
C VAL A 760 -34.23 8.35 -4.96
N GLY A 761 -35.31 7.99 -4.26
CA GLY A 761 -36.14 6.85 -4.54
C GLY A 761 -37.60 7.24 -4.81
N PHE A 762 -38.21 6.61 -5.79
CA PHE A 762 -39.62 6.71 -6.09
C PHE A 762 -40.26 5.31 -6.23
N ASN A 763 -41.37 5.12 -5.56
CA ASN A 763 -42.18 3.91 -5.70
C ASN A 763 -43.57 4.31 -6.21
N ASN A 764 -44.03 3.68 -7.27
CA ASN A 764 -45.29 4.02 -7.95
C ASN A 764 -46.55 3.33 -7.30
N GLY A 765 -46.40 2.65 -6.15
CA GLY A 765 -47.49 1.96 -5.47
C GLY A 765 -47.93 0.62 -6.07
N SER A 766 -47.45 0.28 -7.27
CA SER A 766 -47.81 -0.96 -8.00
C SER A 766 -46.64 -1.92 -8.17
N GLY A 767 -45.65 -1.82 -7.31
CA GLY A 767 -44.50 -2.72 -7.25
C GLY A 767 -43.28 -2.27 -8.11
N ASN A 768 -43.40 -1.18 -8.85
CA ASN A 768 -42.24 -0.61 -9.55
C ASN A 768 -41.64 0.53 -8.72
N TYR A 769 -40.31 0.48 -8.56
CA TYR A 769 -39.55 1.56 -7.95
C TYR A 769 -38.34 1.91 -8.77
N ILE A 770 -37.98 3.18 -8.78
CA ILE A 770 -36.76 3.70 -9.39
C ILE A 770 -35.87 4.30 -8.30
N ASP A 771 -34.61 4.00 -8.40
CA ASP A 771 -33.58 4.55 -7.53
C ASP A 771 -32.59 5.34 -8.36
N ILE A 772 -32.32 6.57 -7.95
CA ILE A 772 -31.31 7.41 -8.57
C ILE A 772 -30.13 7.48 -7.59
N ASN A 773 -29.09 6.73 -7.91
CA ASN A 773 -27.88 6.69 -7.14
C ASN A 773 -26.90 7.74 -7.61
N HIS A 774 -26.38 8.51 -6.68
CA HIS A 774 -25.25 9.36 -6.95
C HIS A 774 -24.01 8.47 -7.18
N PRO A 775 -23.26 8.61 -8.28
CA PRO A 775 -22.05 7.82 -8.50
C PRO A 775 -21.06 8.00 -7.37
N GLU A 776 -20.48 6.91 -6.88
CA GLU A 776 -19.42 6.94 -5.83
C GLU A 776 -18.22 7.80 -6.22
N THR A 777 -18.00 8.02 -7.51
CA THR A 777 -16.90 8.82 -8.06
C THR A 777 -17.07 10.32 -7.89
N VAL A 778 -18.27 10.82 -7.51
CA VAL A 778 -18.48 12.24 -7.25
C VAL A 778 -18.13 12.56 -5.80
N LYS A 779 -16.88 12.91 -5.57
CA LYS A 779 -16.35 13.24 -4.23
C LYS A 779 -16.93 14.51 -3.61
N THR A 780 -17.63 15.34 -4.39
CA THR A 780 -18.05 16.70 -4.02
C THR A 780 -19.50 16.80 -3.57
N GLY A 781 -20.28 15.74 -3.60
CA GLY A 781 -21.71 15.79 -3.36
C GLY A 781 -22.23 15.20 -2.05
N LYS A 782 -21.36 14.63 -1.22
CA LYS A 782 -21.81 14.02 0.06
C LYS A 782 -21.99 15.10 1.12
N LEU A 783 -23.16 15.11 1.75
CA LEU A 783 -23.41 15.95 2.90
C LEU A 783 -22.60 15.47 4.10
N MET A 784 -21.75 16.34 4.63
CA MET A 784 -20.88 16.01 5.77
C MET A 784 -21.55 16.39 7.10
N PRO A 785 -21.45 15.56 8.16
CA PRO A 785 -21.94 15.94 9.48
C PRO A 785 -21.31 17.23 9.98
N GLY A 786 -22.07 18.02 10.72
CA GLY A 786 -21.60 19.25 11.34
C GLY A 786 -21.46 20.46 10.41
N LYS A 787 -21.72 20.30 9.12
CA LYS A 787 -21.64 21.36 8.11
C LYS A 787 -23.02 21.73 7.58
N TRP A 788 -23.29 23.02 7.39
CA TRP A 788 -24.44 23.49 6.64
C TRP A 788 -24.24 23.33 5.14
N ASP A 789 -25.19 22.66 4.49
CA ASP A 789 -25.25 22.51 3.04
C ASP A 789 -26.62 22.93 2.53
N MET A 790 -26.67 23.71 1.44
CA MET A 790 -27.90 23.95 0.70
C MET A 790 -28.10 22.86 -0.32
N VAL A 791 -29.18 22.12 -0.17
CA VAL A 791 -29.60 21.08 -1.11
C VAL A 791 -30.74 21.62 -1.97
N THR A 792 -30.58 21.56 -3.29
CA THR A 792 -31.64 21.94 -4.24
C THR A 792 -31.88 20.78 -5.19
N ILE A 793 -33.15 20.34 -5.29
CA ILE A 793 -33.57 19.26 -6.16
C ILE A 793 -34.56 19.81 -7.16
N THR A 794 -34.27 19.61 -8.45
CA THR A 794 -35.19 20.00 -9.53
C THR A 794 -35.79 18.77 -10.18
N PHE A 795 -37.09 18.84 -10.47
CA PHE A 795 -37.87 17.80 -11.12
C PHE A 795 -38.42 18.37 -12.43
N SER A 796 -37.93 17.91 -13.56
CA SER A 796 -38.37 18.37 -14.86
C SER A 796 -39.35 17.41 -15.52
N ARG A 797 -40.39 17.96 -16.16
CA ARG A 797 -41.27 17.20 -17.02
C ARG A 797 -40.54 16.76 -18.28
N THR A 798 -40.59 15.52 -18.61
CA THR A 798 -39.86 14.97 -19.74
C THR A 798 -40.85 14.59 -20.88
N VAL A 799 -40.59 15.09 -22.09
CA VAL A 799 -41.41 14.78 -23.26
C VAL A 799 -40.99 13.46 -23.92
N ASN A 800 -39.72 13.02 -23.69
CA ASN A 800 -39.19 11.73 -24.11
C ASN A 800 -38.17 11.27 -23.09
N SER A 801 -38.36 10.13 -22.50
CA SER A 801 -37.65 9.55 -21.35
C SER A 801 -36.17 9.25 -21.58
N SER A 802 -35.41 10.13 -22.18
CA SER A 802 -34.03 9.85 -22.51
C SER A 802 -32.99 10.45 -21.51
N SER A 803 -33.37 11.23 -20.56
CA SER A 803 -32.49 11.74 -19.48
C SER A 803 -33.31 11.94 -18.22
N GLY A 804 -32.76 11.55 -17.07
CA GLY A 804 -33.43 11.68 -15.79
C GLY A 804 -34.00 13.09 -15.59
N GLY A 805 -35.27 13.16 -15.21
CA GLY A 805 -35.97 14.41 -14.91
C GLY A 805 -35.55 15.04 -13.59
N ILE A 806 -34.52 14.51 -12.92
CA ILE A 806 -34.07 14.96 -11.60
C ILE A 806 -32.65 15.51 -11.69
N THR A 807 -32.43 16.67 -11.11
CA THR A 807 -31.08 17.22 -10.93
C THR A 807 -30.92 17.68 -9.49
N ILE A 808 -29.77 17.33 -8.87
CA ILE A 808 -29.43 17.70 -7.51
C ILE A 808 -28.25 18.66 -7.54
N TYR A 809 -28.38 19.72 -6.75
CA TYR A 809 -27.33 20.69 -6.51
C TYR A 809 -27.01 20.72 -5.01
N VAL A 810 -25.72 20.87 -4.69
CA VAL A 810 -25.25 21.10 -3.32
C VAL A 810 -24.43 22.38 -3.32
N ASN A 811 -24.80 23.32 -2.50
CA ASN A 811 -24.16 24.63 -2.39
C ASN A 811 -23.99 25.34 -3.75
N GLY A 812 -25.03 25.33 -4.57
CA GLY A 812 -25.04 25.93 -5.89
C GLY A 812 -24.29 25.16 -6.99
N ASN A 813 -23.70 24.02 -6.67
CA ASN A 813 -22.98 23.18 -7.62
C ASN A 813 -23.80 21.96 -8.04
N LYS A 814 -23.94 21.73 -9.33
CA LYS A 814 -24.54 20.51 -9.84
C LYS A 814 -23.68 19.30 -9.44
N THR A 815 -24.28 18.32 -8.81
CA THR A 815 -23.57 17.18 -8.24
C THR A 815 -22.99 16.24 -9.29
N THR A 816 -23.71 16.01 -10.38
CA THR A 816 -23.25 15.17 -11.49
C THR A 816 -24.04 15.42 -12.78
N ASP A 817 -23.46 15.11 -13.92
CA ASP A 817 -24.16 15.01 -15.21
C ASP A 817 -24.64 13.60 -15.52
N LYS A 818 -24.24 12.59 -14.70
CA LYS A 818 -24.57 11.18 -14.91
C LYS A 818 -25.02 10.54 -13.59
N TYR A 819 -26.29 10.22 -13.51
CA TYR A 819 -26.85 9.44 -12.40
C TYR A 819 -26.87 7.96 -12.78
N LYS A 820 -26.58 7.10 -11.80
CA LYS A 820 -26.92 5.68 -11.92
C LYS A 820 -28.38 5.52 -11.56
N GLU A 821 -29.13 4.95 -12.48
CA GLU A 821 -30.54 4.65 -12.27
C GLU A 821 -30.72 3.14 -12.19
N SER A 822 -31.52 2.68 -11.26
CA SER A 822 -31.98 1.30 -11.21
C SER A 822 -33.50 1.24 -11.21
N LEU A 823 -34.05 0.33 -12.01
CA LEU A 823 -35.46 0.00 -11.98
C LEU A 823 -35.63 -1.38 -11.32
N ASN A 824 -36.37 -1.43 -10.23
CA ASN A 824 -36.62 -2.65 -9.43
C ASN A 824 -35.30 -3.35 -9.02
N GLY A 825 -34.30 -2.55 -8.59
CA GLY A 825 -33.00 -3.04 -8.12
C GLY A 825 -32.06 -3.55 -9.21
N LYS A 826 -32.40 -3.42 -10.49
CA LYS A 826 -31.51 -3.74 -11.60
C LYS A 826 -30.99 -2.47 -12.26
N GLU A 827 -29.69 -2.37 -12.45
CA GLU A 827 -29.09 -1.23 -13.15
C GLU A 827 -29.69 -1.13 -14.55
N ALA A 828 -30.29 0.02 -14.85
CA ALA A 828 -30.83 0.30 -16.18
C ALA A 828 -29.68 0.59 -17.13
N THR A 829 -29.24 -0.41 -17.89
CA THR A 829 -28.23 -0.28 -18.95
C THR A 829 -28.79 0.37 -20.21
N THR A 830 -30.08 0.43 -20.33
CA THR A 830 -30.81 1.12 -21.38
C THR A 830 -32.06 1.76 -20.81
N LYS A 831 -32.34 2.98 -21.23
CA LYS A 831 -33.51 3.78 -20.85
C LYS A 831 -34.81 3.06 -21.14
N GLN A 832 -35.19 2.14 -20.27
CA GLN A 832 -36.47 1.49 -20.34
C GLN A 832 -37.49 2.33 -19.55
N GLY A 833 -38.14 3.24 -20.31
CA GLY A 833 -39.53 3.56 -20.15
C GLY A 833 -40.07 3.88 -18.76
N PHE A 834 -39.24 4.39 -17.79
CA PHE A 834 -39.80 4.95 -16.57
C PHE A 834 -40.33 6.38 -16.88
N ASP A 835 -41.61 6.61 -16.60
CA ASP A 835 -42.17 7.94 -16.76
C ASP A 835 -41.89 8.80 -15.51
N TYR A 836 -40.88 9.64 -15.57
CA TYR A 836 -40.53 10.60 -14.51
C TYR A 836 -41.68 11.59 -14.20
N ASN A 837 -42.65 11.73 -15.09
CA ASN A 837 -43.84 12.59 -14.85
C ASN A 837 -44.69 12.07 -13.71
N LEU A 838 -44.66 10.76 -13.42
CA LEU A 838 -45.34 10.19 -12.26
C LEU A 838 -44.83 10.79 -10.92
N ILE A 839 -43.58 11.22 -10.87
CA ILE A 839 -43.03 11.92 -9.69
C ILE A 839 -43.72 13.27 -9.53
N LEU A 840 -43.85 14.04 -10.60
CA LEU A 840 -44.53 15.33 -10.57
C LEU A 840 -46.02 15.18 -10.26
N ASP A 841 -46.64 14.11 -10.76
CA ASP A 841 -48.05 13.81 -10.46
C ASP A 841 -48.26 13.46 -8.98
N LEU A 842 -47.29 12.71 -8.37
CA LEU A 842 -47.27 12.50 -6.92
C LEU A 842 -47.11 13.84 -6.17
N MET A 843 -46.17 14.68 -6.61
CA MET A 843 -45.92 15.98 -5.98
C MET A 843 -47.16 16.88 -6.06
N ALA A 844 -47.90 16.86 -7.16
CA ALA A 844 -49.13 17.61 -7.32
C ALA A 844 -50.33 17.04 -6.54
N SER A 845 -50.26 15.83 -6.05
CA SER A 845 -51.37 15.13 -5.35
C SER A 845 -51.14 14.91 -3.87
N SER A 846 -49.89 15.02 -3.37
CA SER A 846 -49.57 14.80 -1.93
C SER A 846 -50.11 15.95 -1.07
N ASP A 847 -50.54 15.65 0.15
CA ASP A 847 -51.04 16.65 1.10
C ASP A 847 -49.91 17.37 1.82
N GLU A 848 -48.82 16.74 2.07
CA GLU A 848 -47.69 17.25 2.83
C GLU A 848 -46.35 16.96 2.11
N LEU A 849 -45.42 17.88 2.29
CA LEU A 849 -43.98 17.72 2.05
C LEU A 849 -43.31 17.52 3.41
N TRP A 850 -42.52 16.45 3.56
CA TRP A 850 -41.79 16.16 4.79
C TRP A 850 -40.32 16.47 4.67
N LEU A 851 -39.75 17.08 5.70
CA LEU A 851 -38.30 17.26 5.84
C LEU A 851 -37.82 16.45 7.05
N GLY A 852 -36.70 15.78 6.89
CA GLY A 852 -36.15 14.86 7.88
C GLY A 852 -36.89 13.51 7.96
N LYS A 853 -37.78 13.19 7.03
CA LYS A 853 -38.48 11.93 6.97
C LYS A 853 -38.70 11.43 5.55
N GLY A 854 -38.65 10.13 5.35
CA GLY A 854 -39.11 9.41 4.17
C GLY A 854 -39.99 8.24 4.56
N SER A 855 -40.66 7.64 3.59
CA SER A 855 -41.61 6.57 3.84
C SER A 855 -41.00 5.22 4.26
N PHE A 856 -39.77 4.95 3.87
CA PHE A 856 -39.04 3.71 4.13
C PHE A 856 -37.90 3.83 5.12
N TRP A 857 -37.27 4.97 5.12
CA TRP A 857 -36.06 5.22 5.88
C TRP A 857 -36.34 6.01 7.13
N GLY A 858 -35.57 5.79 8.15
CA GLY A 858 -35.65 6.54 9.39
C GLY A 858 -35.58 8.05 9.18
N SER A 859 -36.11 8.80 10.12
CA SER A 859 -35.97 10.25 10.14
C SER A 859 -34.49 10.61 10.36
N ALA A 860 -34.03 11.67 9.71
CA ALA A 860 -32.65 12.15 9.85
C ALA A 860 -32.45 13.00 11.11
N ASP A 861 -31.33 12.88 11.78
CA ASP A 861 -30.92 13.82 12.83
C ASP A 861 -30.26 15.03 12.18
N VAL A 862 -31.03 16.11 12.07
CA VAL A 862 -30.63 17.29 11.28
C VAL A 862 -31.12 18.59 11.92
N ARG A 863 -30.42 19.68 11.59
CA ARG A 863 -30.99 21.04 11.64
C ARG A 863 -31.40 21.47 10.24
N LEU A 864 -32.49 22.23 10.14
CA LEU A 864 -33.08 22.69 8.89
C LEU A 864 -33.29 24.19 8.92
N ASP A 865 -33.15 24.80 7.73
CA ASP A 865 -33.38 26.22 7.56
C ASP A 865 -33.72 26.54 6.10
N ASP A 866 -34.33 27.69 5.85
CA ASP A 866 -34.62 28.27 4.54
C ASP A 866 -35.16 27.28 3.50
N VAL A 867 -36.33 26.75 3.76
CA VAL A 867 -37.00 25.81 2.86
C VAL A 867 -37.80 26.55 1.80
N MET A 868 -37.49 26.34 0.53
CA MET A 868 -38.18 26.99 -0.60
C MET A 868 -38.73 25.97 -1.59
N VAL A 869 -39.92 26.22 -2.08
CA VAL A 869 -40.63 25.36 -3.03
C VAL A 869 -41.09 26.15 -4.24
N TYR A 870 -40.86 25.62 -5.43
CA TYR A 870 -41.17 26.27 -6.72
C TYR A 870 -42.01 25.35 -7.63
N ASP A 871 -42.87 25.96 -8.47
CA ASP A 871 -43.61 25.27 -9.54
C ASP A 871 -42.89 25.30 -10.91
N ARG A 872 -41.60 25.45 -10.89
CA ARG A 872 -40.74 25.38 -12.07
C ARG A 872 -39.36 24.73 -11.75
N VAL A 873 -38.67 24.35 -12.79
CA VAL A 873 -37.25 23.95 -12.70
C VAL A 873 -36.39 25.22 -12.58
N LEU A 874 -35.60 25.32 -11.53
CA LEU A 874 -34.54 26.34 -11.41
C LEU A 874 -33.34 25.91 -12.29
N ASN A 875 -32.84 26.85 -13.11
CA ASN A 875 -31.60 26.62 -13.82
C ASN A 875 -30.39 26.84 -12.90
N LEU A 876 -29.20 26.49 -13.38
CA LEU A 876 -27.99 26.56 -12.56
C LEU A 876 -27.73 27.96 -12.00
N LEU A 877 -27.94 29.00 -12.82
CA LEU A 877 -27.73 30.38 -12.37
C LEU A 877 -28.76 30.81 -11.31
N ASP A 878 -30.01 30.39 -11.47
CA ASP A 878 -31.05 30.63 -10.44
C ASP A 878 -30.67 29.94 -9.12
N VAL A 879 -30.18 28.66 -9.15
CA VAL A 879 -29.74 27.94 -7.94
C VAL A 879 -28.54 28.62 -7.28
N MET A 880 -27.58 29.11 -8.07
CA MET A 880 -26.44 29.87 -7.55
C MET A 880 -26.85 31.18 -6.91
N ALA A 881 -27.76 31.92 -7.57
CA ALA A 881 -28.30 33.17 -7.06
C ALA A 881 -29.11 32.92 -5.78
N LEU A 882 -29.94 31.88 -5.75
CA LEU A 882 -30.69 31.46 -4.57
C LEU A 882 -29.75 31.19 -3.39
N GLN A 883 -28.68 30.42 -3.59
CA GLN A 883 -27.69 30.18 -2.56
C GLN A 883 -27.02 31.47 -2.09
N GLN A 884 -26.61 32.34 -3.01
CA GLN A 884 -25.99 33.61 -2.67
C GLN A 884 -26.89 34.50 -1.83
N MET A 885 -28.19 34.51 -2.13
CA MET A 885 -29.17 35.37 -1.43
C MET A 885 -29.59 34.83 -0.07
N THR A 886 -29.58 33.51 0.09
CA THR A 886 -30.05 32.83 1.31
C THR A 886 -28.93 32.26 2.18
N ASP A 887 -27.69 32.27 1.71
CA ASP A 887 -26.52 31.84 2.49
C ASP A 887 -26.12 32.95 3.49
N ARG A 888 -26.72 32.89 4.66
CA ARG A 888 -26.50 33.84 5.74
C ARG A 888 -25.11 33.79 6.35
N SER A 889 -24.32 32.76 6.06
CA SER A 889 -22.94 32.63 6.52
C SER A 889 -21.99 33.66 5.92
N ASN A 890 -22.40 34.34 4.82
CA ASN A 890 -21.60 35.32 4.08
C ASN A 890 -22.00 36.78 4.27
N ILE A 891 -23.07 37.09 5.04
CA ILE A 891 -23.63 38.46 5.11
C ILE A 891 -22.68 39.44 5.79
N ASP A 892 -21.79 39.01 6.66
CA ASP A 892 -20.93 39.88 7.45
C ASP A 892 -19.47 39.99 7.00
N GLY A 893 -19.06 39.34 5.90
CA GLY A 893 -17.66 39.33 5.48
C GLY A 893 -16.74 38.68 6.51
N LYS A 894 -17.28 37.93 7.46
CA LYS A 894 -16.55 37.26 8.56
C LYS A 894 -16.29 35.80 8.32
N THR A 895 -16.14 35.38 7.09
CA THR A 895 -15.67 34.04 6.75
C THR A 895 -14.15 33.93 6.85
N ASP A 896 -13.55 34.39 7.93
CA ASP A 896 -12.19 34.01 8.32
C ASP A 896 -12.20 32.77 9.20
N GLY A 897 -13.20 31.93 9.02
CA GLY A 897 -13.20 30.57 9.57
C GLY A 897 -12.25 29.70 8.78
N ILE A 898 -10.97 29.72 9.12
CA ILE A 898 -10.02 28.69 8.71
C ILE A 898 -10.57 27.38 9.25
N ALA A 899 -11.19 26.57 8.40
CA ALA A 899 -11.39 25.17 8.70
C ALA A 899 -10.00 24.52 8.61
N ILE A 900 -9.34 24.36 9.73
CA ILE A 900 -8.10 23.61 9.81
C ILE A 900 -8.47 22.16 9.57
N MET A 901 -8.12 21.63 8.40
CA MET A 901 -8.03 20.21 8.15
C MET A 901 -6.73 19.72 8.78
N ASP A 902 -6.81 19.02 9.89
CA ASP A 902 -5.73 18.19 10.36
C ASP A 902 -5.99 16.77 9.87
N ASN A 903 -5.09 16.27 9.01
CA ASN A 903 -5.05 14.88 8.51
C ASN A 903 -6.33 14.35 7.83
N GLY A 904 -7.01 15.16 7.04
CA GLY A 904 -8.18 14.72 6.27
C GLY A 904 -9.39 14.31 7.12
N LYS A 905 -9.34 14.50 8.43
CA LYS A 905 -10.45 14.29 9.35
C LYS A 905 -10.92 15.63 9.91
N TRP A 906 -12.21 15.86 9.82
CA TRP A 906 -12.84 16.96 10.55
C TRP A 906 -12.72 16.67 12.05
N ILE A 907 -12.02 17.53 12.78
CA ILE A 907 -12.07 17.47 14.24
C ILE A 907 -13.44 18.00 14.63
N MET A 908 -14.30 17.11 15.11
CA MET A 908 -15.50 17.53 15.83
C MET A 908 -15.05 18.15 17.14
N ASP A 909 -15.07 19.45 17.21
CA ASP A 909 -14.84 20.14 18.47
C ASP A 909 -16.03 19.88 19.40
N ASN A 910 -15.76 19.19 20.49
CA ASN A 910 -16.74 18.95 21.56
C ASN A 910 -17.00 20.17 22.44
N GLY A 911 -16.78 21.35 21.93
CA GLY A 911 -17.00 22.61 22.64
C GLY A 911 -15.87 22.99 23.62
N GLN A 912 -14.70 22.39 23.47
CA GLN A 912 -13.56 22.68 24.32
C GLN A 912 -12.92 24.04 23.99
N TRP A 913 -12.49 24.74 25.03
CA TRP A 913 -11.72 25.96 24.87
C TRP A 913 -10.22 25.61 24.76
N THR A 914 -9.55 26.27 23.82
CA THR A 914 -8.09 26.23 23.73
C THR A 914 -7.51 27.64 23.76
N ASP A 915 -6.30 27.79 24.29
CA ASP A 915 -5.55 29.03 24.15
C ASP A 915 -4.99 29.20 22.73
N LEU A 916 -4.34 30.29 22.43
CA LEU A 916 -3.75 30.57 21.11
C LEU A 916 -2.58 29.63 20.75
N GLN A 917 -2.08 28.86 21.69
CA GLN A 917 -1.06 27.84 21.52
C GLN A 917 -1.66 26.42 21.38
N GLY A 918 -3.01 26.31 21.31
CA GLY A 918 -3.73 25.04 21.14
C GLY A 918 -3.88 24.21 22.45
N ARG A 919 -3.48 24.73 23.60
CA ARG A 919 -3.61 24.04 24.88
C ARG A 919 -5.05 24.14 25.39
N ARG A 920 -5.59 23.04 25.89
CA ARG A 920 -6.94 22.95 26.45
C ARG A 920 -7.10 23.87 27.67
N VAL A 921 -8.18 24.63 27.71
CA VAL A 921 -8.55 25.50 28.84
C VAL A 921 -9.96 25.10 29.31
N GLU A 922 -10.06 24.62 30.56
CA GLU A 922 -11.37 24.15 31.10
C GLU A 922 -12.31 25.32 31.44
N LYS A 923 -11.77 26.42 31.90
CA LYS A 923 -12.52 27.65 32.19
C LYS A 923 -11.72 28.85 31.66
N PRO A 924 -12.07 29.40 30.52
CA PRO A 924 -11.39 30.59 30.01
C PRO A 924 -11.64 31.78 30.93
N THR A 925 -10.57 32.45 31.31
CA THR A 925 -10.59 33.73 31.97
C THR A 925 -10.42 34.86 30.95
N HIS A 926 -10.36 36.11 31.40
CA HIS A 926 -10.19 37.24 30.50
C HIS A 926 -9.05 37.05 29.50
N GLY A 927 -9.33 37.06 28.20
CA GLY A 927 -8.34 36.88 27.14
C GLY A 927 -8.90 36.32 25.83
N LEU A 928 -8.04 36.11 24.84
CA LEU A 928 -8.40 35.56 23.53
C LEU A 928 -8.17 34.03 23.51
N TYR A 929 -9.20 33.29 23.22
CA TYR A 929 -9.22 31.82 23.20
C TYR A 929 -9.78 31.32 21.87
N ILE A 930 -9.59 30.05 21.57
CA ILE A 930 -10.18 29.36 20.44
C ILE A 930 -11.24 28.40 20.98
N ARG A 931 -12.45 28.46 20.41
CA ARG A 931 -13.52 27.48 20.62
C ARG A 931 -14.21 27.23 19.31
N ASN A 932 -14.38 25.97 18.94
CA ASN A 932 -14.95 25.55 17.65
C ASN A 932 -14.22 26.23 16.47
N GLY A 933 -12.87 26.26 16.52
CA GLY A 933 -12.05 26.89 15.49
C GLY A 933 -12.12 28.43 15.40
N LYS A 934 -12.91 29.09 16.26
CA LYS A 934 -13.06 30.55 16.27
C LYS A 934 -12.29 31.20 17.42
N LYS A 935 -11.65 32.36 17.12
CA LYS A 935 -11.06 33.20 18.15
C LYS A 935 -12.14 33.94 18.90
N ILE A 936 -12.28 33.72 20.19
CA ILE A 936 -13.29 34.33 21.05
C ILE A 936 -12.57 35.13 22.14
N LEU A 937 -12.90 36.42 22.24
CA LEU A 937 -12.44 37.27 23.34
C LEU A 937 -13.39 37.11 24.54
N VAL A 938 -12.88 36.44 25.58
CA VAL A 938 -13.56 36.36 26.87
C VAL A 938 -13.24 37.65 27.66
N ARG A 939 -14.26 38.42 28.04
CA ARG A 939 -14.15 39.68 28.76
C ARG A 939 -14.36 39.54 30.25
#